data_a7895ca05f0c4a0c31d28b350e38265d
#
_entry.id   a7895ca05f0c4a0c31d28b350e38265d
#
_cell.length_a   1.000
_cell.length_b   1.000
_cell.length_c   1.000
_cell.angle_alpha   90.00
_cell.angle_beta   90.00
_cell.angle_gamma   90.00
#
_symmetry.space_group_name_H-M   'P 1'
#
loop_
_entity.id
_entity.type
_entity.pdbx_description
1 polymer ?
#
loop_
_entity_poly.entity_id
_entity_poly.type
_entity_poly.pdbx_seq_one_letter_code
_entity_poly.pdbx_strand_id
1 'polypeptide(L)'
;MHEVIICEKPKASEKIAKALSRNTVKNSYKKVPYYEFEENGKKTTVVSAVGHLYSLSPTNSKQDKIFDIDWVPLYDKDKKKKYVKNYVDAIKKLSKGADKFVHACDYDIEGTVIGYNALKYACGEDSIDKATRMKFSTLTKEDIVKAYENPIPIDFHQVDSGIARHVLDFLFGVNISKYLTDSVRETTSRYVQLSAGRVQTPTLSILVEREKEIKNFKPIPYWLIKAALEDDIIADHKAGKIFERKEADGILAECKNADAVVADITLRENKRTPPVPFDLGSLQSEAYGVFGFSPKRTQQIAQNLYTEGYTSYPRTSSQKLPKSIGYDKILKSLSKNAEFKKHVDALKKPLKPNEGKKTDEAHPAIHPTGTLPKGLDTNEQKLYELIVYRFISVFAEDALQESMKTKLNINSQEFSFSRKRMVKMGWLEHYPFRKIEDEKFPDIKEGDTLKVNEILCEEKETKPPARYNQASLIRELEKRGLGTKSTRANIISILYDRKYIEGQKIQVNELGEHLIDTLKEYSEDITSEELTRKFETELEEIMADKITKDSVIEEAKVGLSSILDDIDKNKSKIGEKLYEAYQESRIVGQCKCGGNLVMKYSYRTKGTFVGCSAYPKCKVTYPIPRGTNVLKTKCEKCGLPMISFGKPRQRACLDPKCGRNGKESTNEVVGICPQCGEQLIKRMGRYGEFIGCSGFPKCRFTKSVEEQEAK
;
A
#
# COMPACT_ATOMS: atom_id res chain seq x y z
N MET A 1 19.46 40.97 -9.59
CA MET A 1 18.38 40.34 -8.82
C MET A 1 18.71 38.85 -8.67
N HIS A 2 18.65 38.31 -7.46
CA HIS A 2 18.88 36.88 -7.17
C HIS A 2 17.58 36.21 -6.74
N GLU A 3 17.16 35.19 -7.46
CA GLU A 3 15.97 34.40 -7.17
C GLU A 3 16.36 32.97 -6.77
N VAL A 4 15.69 32.43 -5.75
CA VAL A 4 15.89 31.05 -5.29
C VAL A 4 14.60 30.24 -5.45
N ILE A 5 14.68 29.13 -6.22
CA ILE A 5 13.59 28.19 -6.44
C ILE A 5 13.80 26.96 -5.56
N ILE A 6 12.85 26.68 -4.66
CA ILE A 6 12.91 25.54 -3.73
C ILE A 6 11.99 24.43 -4.22
N CYS A 7 12.56 23.28 -4.56
CA CYS A 7 11.86 22.09 -5.00
C CYS A 7 11.81 21.02 -3.90
N GLU A 8 10.91 20.05 -4.04
CA GLU A 8 10.80 18.96 -3.06
C GLU A 8 11.93 17.93 -3.17
N LYS A 9 12.33 17.58 -4.41
CA LYS A 9 13.27 16.47 -4.70
C LYS A 9 14.37 16.87 -5.66
N PRO A 10 15.58 16.27 -5.55
CA PRO A 10 16.71 16.61 -6.40
C PRO A 10 16.47 16.45 -7.92
N LYS A 11 15.71 15.41 -8.34
CA LYS A 11 15.36 15.22 -9.76
C LYS A 11 14.38 16.27 -10.25
N ALA A 12 13.46 16.73 -9.41
CA ALA A 12 12.54 17.81 -9.76
C ALA A 12 13.30 19.12 -9.96
N SER A 13 14.29 19.45 -9.10
CA SER A 13 15.11 20.66 -9.27
C SER A 13 15.90 20.63 -10.57
N GLU A 14 16.44 19.49 -10.96
CA GLU A 14 17.12 19.34 -12.26
C GLU A 14 16.18 19.62 -13.45
N LYS A 15 14.98 19.04 -13.42
CA LYS A 15 13.99 19.22 -14.49
C LYS A 15 13.50 20.66 -14.58
N ILE A 16 13.21 21.27 -13.44
CA ILE A 16 12.76 22.67 -13.38
C ILE A 16 13.84 23.59 -13.92
N ALA A 17 15.09 23.43 -13.48
CA ALA A 17 16.18 24.26 -13.98
C ALA A 17 16.39 24.12 -15.49
N LYS A 18 16.44 22.89 -16.01
CA LYS A 18 16.61 22.60 -17.45
C LYS A 18 15.41 23.04 -18.30
N ALA A 19 14.21 23.06 -17.72
CA ALA A 19 13.02 23.55 -18.43
C ALA A 19 13.04 25.08 -18.58
N LEU A 20 13.52 25.79 -17.55
CA LEU A 20 13.56 27.23 -17.52
C LEU A 20 14.71 27.83 -18.32
N SER A 21 15.89 27.20 -18.34
CA SER A 21 17.03 27.69 -19.14
C SER A 21 17.83 26.58 -19.80
N ARG A 22 18.31 26.84 -21.00
CA ARG A 22 19.26 25.96 -21.72
C ARG A 22 20.69 26.09 -21.20
N ASN A 23 21.02 27.21 -20.55
CA ASN A 23 22.35 27.54 -20.03
C ASN A 23 22.50 27.14 -18.55
N THR A 24 21.76 26.14 -18.12
CA THR A 24 21.78 25.67 -16.73
C THR A 24 23.10 25.00 -16.37
N VAL A 25 23.78 25.51 -15.34
CA VAL A 25 24.99 24.93 -14.77
C VAL A 25 24.65 24.11 -13.54
N LYS A 26 25.12 22.88 -13.49
CA LYS A 26 24.99 22.01 -12.31
C LYS A 26 26.15 22.22 -11.38
N ASN A 27 25.85 22.56 -10.14
CA ASN A 27 26.81 22.75 -9.05
C ASN A 27 26.52 21.78 -7.88
N SER A 28 27.40 21.76 -6.88
CA SER A 28 27.13 21.02 -5.64
C SER A 28 27.69 21.74 -4.42
N TYR A 29 26.94 21.66 -3.32
CA TYR A 29 27.39 22.09 -2.00
C TYR A 29 27.17 20.96 -0.99
N LYS A 30 28.22 20.52 -0.29
CA LYS A 30 28.17 19.36 0.66
C LYS A 30 27.51 18.10 0.04
N LYS A 31 27.78 17.82 -1.26
CA LYS A 31 27.18 16.73 -2.05
C LYS A 31 25.68 16.92 -2.38
N VAL A 32 25.11 18.09 -2.10
CA VAL A 32 23.73 18.43 -2.54
C VAL A 32 23.83 19.11 -3.90
N PRO A 33 23.20 18.55 -4.94
CA PRO A 33 23.18 19.18 -6.23
C PRO A 33 22.25 20.40 -6.22
N TYR A 34 22.66 21.46 -6.90
CA TYR A 34 21.85 22.61 -7.22
C TYR A 34 22.17 23.13 -8.60
N TYR A 35 21.33 23.96 -9.16
CA TYR A 35 21.43 24.41 -10.53
C TYR A 35 21.35 25.92 -10.58
N GLU A 36 22.20 26.56 -11.42
CA GLU A 36 22.23 28.01 -11.58
C GLU A 36 22.16 28.35 -13.06
N PHE A 37 21.50 29.45 -13.35
CA PHE A 37 21.49 30.09 -14.66
C PHE A 37 21.24 31.58 -14.51
N GLU A 38 21.65 32.33 -15.50
CA GLU A 38 21.43 33.76 -15.57
C GLU A 38 20.74 34.11 -16.86
N GLU A 39 19.64 34.85 -16.78
CA GLU A 39 18.87 35.35 -17.92
C GLU A 39 18.39 36.77 -17.62
N ASN A 40 18.59 37.70 -18.59
CA ASN A 40 18.16 39.09 -18.51
C ASN A 40 18.64 39.81 -17.23
N GLY A 41 19.89 39.56 -16.79
CA GLY A 41 20.46 40.14 -15.55
C GLY A 41 19.89 39.58 -14.25
N LYS A 42 19.12 38.51 -14.31
CA LYS A 42 18.56 37.81 -13.17
C LYS A 42 19.29 36.47 -12.98
N LYS A 43 19.97 36.35 -11.83
CA LYS A 43 20.54 35.07 -11.37
C LYS A 43 19.46 34.23 -10.74
N THR A 44 19.26 33.00 -11.19
CA THR A 44 18.34 32.03 -10.61
C THR A 44 19.09 30.83 -10.08
N THR A 45 18.83 30.45 -8.83
CA THR A 45 19.37 29.26 -8.17
C THR A 45 18.24 28.29 -7.88
N VAL A 46 18.32 27.06 -8.38
CA VAL A 46 17.32 26.01 -8.16
C VAL A 46 17.92 24.96 -7.23
N VAL A 47 17.35 24.82 -6.04
CA VAL A 47 17.78 23.86 -5.00
C VAL A 47 16.60 23.03 -4.54
N SER A 48 16.87 21.84 -3.99
CA SER A 48 15.81 20.98 -3.47
C SER A 48 15.93 20.75 -1.98
N ALA A 49 14.79 20.54 -1.35
CA ALA A 49 14.67 19.72 -0.16
C ALA A 49 14.94 18.24 -0.50
N VAL A 50 14.66 17.33 0.41
CA VAL A 50 14.71 15.88 0.20
C VAL A 50 13.49 15.24 0.89
N GLY A 51 12.33 15.86 0.68
CA GLY A 51 11.14 15.71 1.49
C GLY A 51 11.19 16.63 2.71
N HIS A 52 10.52 16.25 3.82
CA HIS A 52 10.55 17.07 5.04
C HIS A 52 11.97 17.25 5.58
N LEU A 53 12.36 18.50 5.76
CA LEU A 53 13.62 18.90 6.39
C LEU A 53 13.48 19.08 7.90
N TYR A 54 12.27 19.37 8.34
CA TYR A 54 11.88 19.60 9.72
C TYR A 54 10.79 18.62 10.15
N SER A 55 10.69 18.38 11.45
CA SER A 55 9.68 17.51 12.06
C SER A 55 9.35 18.03 13.44
N LEU A 56 8.11 17.82 13.89
CA LEU A 56 7.68 18.17 15.24
C LEU A 56 8.44 17.35 16.29
N SER A 57 8.79 18.00 17.39
CA SER A 57 9.45 17.39 18.55
C SER A 57 8.97 18.05 19.83
N PRO A 58 8.92 17.34 20.97
CA PRO A 58 8.68 17.98 22.24
C PRO A 58 9.76 19.00 22.55
N THR A 59 9.38 20.18 23.05
CA THR A 59 10.32 21.19 23.57
C THR A 59 10.94 20.75 24.89
N ASN A 60 10.20 19.99 25.68
CA ASN A 60 10.65 19.35 26.90
C ASN A 60 10.32 17.86 26.88
N SER A 61 11.34 17.01 26.90
CA SER A 61 11.18 15.54 26.87
C SER A 61 10.61 14.92 28.16
N LYS A 62 10.54 15.71 29.25
CA LYS A 62 10.04 15.28 30.56
C LYS A 62 8.54 15.60 30.77
N GLN A 63 7.86 16.18 29.79
CA GLN A 63 6.42 16.41 29.87
C GLN A 63 5.69 15.07 30.06
N ASP A 64 4.72 15.06 30.95
CA ASP A 64 3.81 13.92 31.09
C ASP A 64 2.91 13.85 29.85
N LYS A 65 2.07 14.86 29.62
CA LYS A 65 1.33 15.06 28.38
C LYS A 65 2.14 15.93 27.45
N ILE A 66 2.52 15.41 26.29
CA ILE A 66 3.39 16.09 25.31
C ILE A 66 2.51 17.05 24.48
N PHE A 67 2.33 18.29 24.96
CA PHE A 67 1.57 19.34 24.27
C PHE A 67 2.44 20.49 23.77
N ASP A 68 3.58 20.75 24.45
CA ASP A 68 4.54 21.75 24.01
C ASP A 68 5.50 21.17 23.01
N ILE A 69 5.33 21.56 21.76
CA ILE A 69 6.03 21.00 20.61
C ILE A 69 6.53 22.10 19.69
N ASP A 70 7.63 21.86 18.98
CA ASP A 70 8.16 22.76 17.98
C ASP A 70 8.74 22.01 16.78
N TRP A 71 8.91 22.73 15.68
CA TRP A 71 9.56 22.24 14.48
C TRP A 71 11.07 22.25 14.63
N VAL A 72 11.68 21.09 14.64
CA VAL A 72 13.14 20.92 14.72
C VAL A 72 13.69 20.25 13.46
N PRO A 73 14.96 20.48 13.12
CA PRO A 73 15.60 19.80 12.00
C PRO A 73 15.52 18.29 12.15
N LEU A 74 15.12 17.59 11.09
CA LEU A 74 14.90 16.15 11.10
C LEU A 74 16.19 15.36 11.46
N TYR A 75 17.37 15.88 11.13
CA TYR A 75 18.65 15.26 11.46
C TYR A 75 19.00 15.29 12.96
N ASP A 76 18.39 16.17 13.74
CA ASP A 76 18.55 16.21 15.19
C ASP A 76 17.71 15.13 15.88
N LYS A 77 16.55 14.80 15.28
CA LYS A 77 15.63 13.79 15.80
C LYS A 77 15.99 12.35 15.40
N ASP A 78 16.42 12.14 14.15
CA ASP A 78 16.70 10.81 13.60
C ASP A 78 18.15 10.70 13.10
N LYS A 79 18.98 9.93 13.82
CA LYS A 79 20.39 9.69 13.47
C LYS A 79 20.57 9.10 12.06
N LYS A 80 19.58 8.39 11.51
CA LYS A 80 19.60 7.86 10.15
C LYS A 80 19.40 8.95 9.09
N LYS A 81 18.88 10.10 9.50
CA LYS A 81 18.58 11.24 8.64
C LYS A 81 19.66 12.33 8.66
N LYS A 82 20.86 12.02 9.14
CA LYS A 82 22.00 12.98 9.18
C LYS A 82 22.29 13.65 7.83
N TYR A 83 22.03 12.96 6.71
CA TYR A 83 22.23 13.51 5.38
C TYR A 83 21.32 14.74 5.10
N VAL A 84 20.18 14.87 5.78
CA VAL A 84 19.25 16.00 5.65
C VAL A 84 19.94 17.32 6.05
N LYS A 85 20.92 17.27 6.98
CA LYS A 85 21.70 18.45 7.37
C LYS A 85 22.37 19.12 6.19
N ASN A 86 22.89 18.34 5.23
CA ASN A 86 23.54 18.90 4.06
C ASN A 86 22.57 19.70 3.19
N TYR A 87 21.30 19.26 3.09
CA TYR A 87 20.26 19.97 2.36
C TYR A 87 19.84 21.26 3.06
N VAL A 88 19.64 21.22 4.37
CA VAL A 88 19.36 22.45 5.17
C VAL A 88 20.51 23.44 5.03
N ASP A 89 21.76 22.99 5.17
CA ASP A 89 22.94 23.85 5.02
C ASP A 89 23.08 24.43 3.61
N ALA A 90 22.73 23.64 2.58
CA ALA A 90 22.76 24.09 1.19
C ALA A 90 21.72 25.18 0.95
N ILE A 91 20.47 24.98 1.38
CA ILE A 91 19.40 25.95 1.25
C ILE A 91 19.79 27.25 1.99
N LYS A 92 20.22 27.16 3.26
CA LYS A 92 20.68 28.33 4.05
C LYS A 92 21.77 29.13 3.37
N LYS A 93 22.76 28.43 2.74
CA LYS A 93 23.86 29.10 2.04
C LYS A 93 23.39 29.79 0.76
N LEU A 94 22.59 29.07 -0.05
CA LEU A 94 22.19 29.50 -1.37
C LEU A 94 21.10 30.58 -1.35
N SER A 95 20.31 30.64 -0.27
CA SER A 95 19.28 31.68 -0.07
C SER A 95 19.82 32.99 0.51
N LYS A 96 21.09 33.02 0.96
CA LYS A 96 21.66 34.21 1.53
C LYS A 96 21.76 35.36 0.52
N GLY A 97 21.07 36.46 0.81
CA GLY A 97 21.03 37.62 -0.08
C GLY A 97 20.10 37.47 -1.28
N ALA A 98 19.20 36.51 -1.27
CA ALA A 98 18.18 36.36 -2.30
C ALA A 98 17.11 37.44 -2.18
N ASP A 99 16.74 38.01 -3.34
CA ASP A 99 15.71 39.07 -3.45
C ASP A 99 14.30 38.48 -3.54
N LYS A 100 14.17 37.28 -4.11
CA LYS A 100 12.89 36.61 -4.39
C LYS A 100 13.00 35.10 -4.16
N PHE A 101 11.91 34.50 -3.73
CA PHE A 101 11.78 33.06 -3.53
C PHE A 101 10.64 32.49 -4.37
N VAL A 102 10.81 31.25 -4.84
CA VAL A 102 9.75 30.51 -5.54
C VAL A 102 9.60 29.15 -4.89
N HIS A 103 8.44 28.89 -4.35
CA HIS A 103 8.08 27.60 -3.79
C HIS A 103 7.60 26.66 -4.92
N ALA A 104 8.42 25.70 -5.30
CA ALA A 104 8.19 24.76 -6.40
C ALA A 104 8.17 23.28 -5.93
N CYS A 105 7.71 23.03 -4.70
CA CYS A 105 7.41 21.64 -4.27
C CYS A 105 6.09 21.16 -4.87
N ASP A 106 5.83 19.86 -4.80
CA ASP A 106 4.58 19.26 -5.29
C ASP A 106 3.35 20.03 -4.74
N TYR A 107 2.31 20.21 -5.57
CA TYR A 107 1.15 21.03 -5.21
C TYR A 107 0.12 20.18 -4.46
N ASP A 108 0.50 19.65 -3.30
CA ASP A 108 -0.38 19.01 -2.32
C ASP A 108 -0.08 19.57 -0.91
N ILE A 109 -0.86 19.16 0.08
CA ILE A 109 -0.72 19.60 1.47
C ILE A 109 0.68 19.31 2.01
N GLU A 110 1.25 18.13 1.72
CA GLU A 110 2.59 17.75 2.17
C GLU A 110 3.68 18.61 1.54
N GLY A 111 3.65 18.78 0.21
CA GLY A 111 4.60 19.65 -0.50
C GLY A 111 4.49 21.09 -0.08
N THR A 112 3.28 21.56 0.27
CA THR A 112 3.05 22.93 0.79
C THR A 112 3.77 23.10 2.13
N VAL A 113 3.63 22.16 3.07
CA VAL A 113 4.33 22.22 4.37
C VAL A 113 5.85 22.08 4.21
N ILE A 114 6.32 21.20 3.30
CA ILE A 114 7.76 21.04 3.03
C ILE A 114 8.38 22.35 2.58
N GLY A 115 7.78 23.02 1.59
CA GLY A 115 8.31 24.25 1.05
C GLY A 115 8.18 25.43 2.02
N TYR A 116 7.05 25.54 2.71
CA TYR A 116 6.84 26.58 3.74
C TYR A 116 7.87 26.45 4.86
N ASN A 117 8.09 25.25 5.40
CA ASN A 117 9.09 25.03 6.44
C ASN A 117 10.53 25.27 5.93
N ALA A 118 10.83 24.98 4.68
CA ALA A 118 12.11 25.31 4.08
C ALA A 118 12.33 26.83 3.98
N LEU A 119 11.30 27.57 3.55
CA LEU A 119 11.32 29.03 3.54
C LEU A 119 11.50 29.58 4.97
N LYS A 120 10.61 29.23 5.87
CA LYS A 120 10.58 29.76 7.24
C LYS A 120 11.87 29.50 8.00
N TYR A 121 12.31 28.24 8.05
CA TYR A 121 13.39 27.83 8.96
C TYR A 121 14.77 27.72 8.31
N ALA A 122 14.86 27.57 6.98
CA ALA A 122 16.14 27.52 6.31
C ALA A 122 16.50 28.82 5.61
N CYS A 123 15.54 29.54 5.02
CA CYS A 123 15.80 30.81 4.36
C CYS A 123 15.60 32.02 5.28
N GLY A 124 14.80 31.87 6.35
CA GLY A 124 14.41 32.94 7.28
C GLY A 124 12.99 33.42 7.05
N GLU A 125 12.32 33.92 8.10
CA GLU A 125 10.91 34.33 8.05
C GLU A 125 10.60 35.38 6.97
N ASP A 126 11.47 36.33 6.77
CA ASP A 126 11.34 37.37 5.73
C ASP A 126 11.27 36.79 4.30
N SER A 127 11.68 35.55 4.12
CA SER A 127 11.60 34.90 2.82
C SER A 127 10.17 34.58 2.39
N ILE A 128 9.25 34.46 3.36
CA ILE A 128 7.84 34.12 3.12
C ILE A 128 7.14 35.22 2.36
N ASP A 129 7.34 36.48 2.79
CA ASP A 129 6.73 37.64 2.15
C ASP A 129 7.27 37.90 0.72
N LYS A 130 8.46 37.38 0.44
CA LYS A 130 9.11 37.47 -0.88
C LYS A 130 8.87 36.23 -1.77
N ALA A 131 8.02 35.31 -1.31
CA ALA A 131 7.82 34.04 -1.96
C ALA A 131 6.54 33.98 -2.79
N THR A 132 6.64 33.32 -3.93
CA THR A 132 5.51 32.94 -4.78
C THR A 132 5.48 31.41 -4.94
N ARG A 133 4.35 30.87 -5.40
CA ARG A 133 4.13 29.44 -5.59
C ARG A 133 3.99 29.06 -7.06
N MET A 134 4.70 28.04 -7.50
CA MET A 134 4.43 27.37 -8.79
C MET A 134 3.36 26.29 -8.59
N LYS A 135 2.34 26.29 -9.46
CA LYS A 135 1.31 25.25 -9.53
C LYS A 135 1.44 24.48 -10.84
N PHE A 136 1.88 23.23 -10.76
CA PHE A 136 2.05 22.34 -11.91
C PHE A 136 1.56 20.92 -11.59
N SER A 137 1.12 20.19 -12.60
CA SER A 137 0.66 18.80 -12.47
C SER A 137 1.60 17.82 -13.18
N THR A 138 2.51 18.29 -14.03
CA THR A 138 3.55 17.48 -14.67
C THR A 138 4.90 18.19 -14.61
N LEU A 139 5.99 17.42 -14.74
CA LEU A 139 7.35 17.95 -14.87
C LEU A 139 7.78 18.06 -16.34
N THR A 140 6.83 18.34 -17.23
CA THR A 140 7.13 18.68 -18.62
C THR A 140 7.62 20.12 -18.72
N LYS A 141 8.44 20.41 -19.74
CA LYS A 141 8.93 21.77 -19.97
C LYS A 141 7.80 22.78 -20.08
N GLU A 142 6.74 22.43 -20.80
CA GLU A 142 5.59 23.29 -21.05
C GLU A 142 4.86 23.69 -19.76
N ASP A 143 4.53 22.70 -18.88
CA ASP A 143 3.88 22.97 -17.61
C ASP A 143 4.75 23.76 -16.63
N ILE A 144 6.06 23.43 -16.57
CA ILE A 144 7.02 24.13 -15.71
C ILE A 144 7.14 25.60 -16.11
N VAL A 145 7.35 25.90 -17.41
CA VAL A 145 7.47 27.27 -17.92
C VAL A 145 6.19 28.03 -17.65
N LYS A 146 5.02 27.46 -17.96
CA LYS A 146 3.73 28.06 -17.72
C LYS A 146 3.52 28.39 -16.22
N ALA A 147 3.87 27.46 -15.31
CA ALA A 147 3.74 27.65 -13.88
C ALA A 147 4.71 28.73 -13.34
N TYR A 148 5.88 28.84 -13.94
CA TYR A 148 6.88 29.84 -13.57
C TYR A 148 6.50 31.26 -14.04
N GLU A 149 5.96 31.37 -15.25
CA GLU A 149 5.46 32.64 -15.80
C GLU A 149 4.17 33.13 -15.15
N ASN A 150 3.39 32.21 -14.57
CA ASN A 150 2.12 32.51 -13.89
C ASN A 150 2.14 32.04 -12.44
N PRO A 151 3.02 32.57 -11.59
CA PRO A 151 3.09 32.18 -10.19
C PRO A 151 1.86 32.69 -9.44
N ILE A 152 1.45 31.93 -8.41
CA ILE A 152 0.38 32.30 -7.53
C ILE A 152 0.92 32.66 -6.14
N PRO A 153 0.18 33.39 -5.28
CA PRO A 153 0.54 33.58 -3.88
C PRO A 153 0.65 32.23 -3.13
N ILE A 154 1.37 32.23 -2.02
CA ILE A 154 1.32 31.10 -1.08
C ILE A 154 -0.08 31.08 -0.47
N ASP A 155 -0.72 29.94 -0.52
CA ASP A 155 -2.01 29.70 0.13
C ASP A 155 -1.77 29.34 1.61
N PHE A 156 -1.97 30.34 2.48
CA PHE A 156 -1.78 30.18 3.93
C PHE A 156 -2.83 29.28 4.57
N HIS A 157 -4.04 29.19 4.02
CA HIS A 157 -5.06 28.27 4.53
C HIS A 157 -4.64 26.81 4.28
N GLN A 158 -4.05 26.53 3.12
CA GLN A 158 -3.47 25.23 2.83
C GLN A 158 -2.25 24.93 3.73
N VAL A 159 -1.41 25.94 4.02
CA VAL A 159 -0.29 25.82 4.97
C VAL A 159 -0.82 25.48 6.37
N ASP A 160 -1.79 26.23 6.85
CA ASP A 160 -2.36 26.08 8.20
C ASP A 160 -3.07 24.73 8.37
N SER A 161 -3.86 24.30 7.39
CA SER A 161 -4.46 22.96 7.39
C SER A 161 -3.39 21.85 7.43
N GLY A 162 -2.30 22.01 6.64
CA GLY A 162 -1.19 21.08 6.64
C GLY A 162 -0.44 21.03 7.97
N ILE A 163 -0.16 22.18 8.57
CA ILE A 163 0.48 22.29 9.90
C ILE A 163 -0.42 21.67 10.97
N ALA A 164 -1.72 22.02 10.99
CA ALA A 164 -2.69 21.43 11.94
C ALA A 164 -2.71 19.92 11.84
N ARG A 165 -2.75 19.35 10.61
CA ARG A 165 -2.68 17.92 10.39
C ARG A 165 -1.43 17.29 11.01
N HIS A 166 -0.26 17.86 10.76
CA HIS A 166 1.00 17.37 11.34
C HIS A 166 1.00 17.43 12.87
N VAL A 167 0.47 18.51 13.44
CA VAL A 167 0.34 18.67 14.90
C VAL A 167 -0.61 17.63 15.48
N LEU A 168 -1.80 17.47 14.91
CA LEU A 168 -2.78 16.47 15.35
C LEU A 168 -2.21 15.04 15.30
N ASP A 169 -1.64 14.65 14.17
CA ASP A 169 -1.07 13.31 13.99
C ASP A 169 0.10 13.07 14.94
N PHE A 170 0.91 14.09 15.23
CA PHE A 170 2.01 14.03 16.19
C PHE A 170 1.48 13.89 17.63
N LEU A 171 0.57 14.80 18.08
CA LEU A 171 0.06 14.81 19.44
C LEU A 171 -0.63 13.49 19.81
N PHE A 172 -1.55 13.02 18.96
CA PHE A 172 -2.23 11.75 19.18
C PHE A 172 -1.25 10.57 19.13
N GLY A 173 -0.40 10.52 18.09
CA GLY A 173 0.53 9.42 17.89
C GLY A 173 1.56 9.27 19.00
N VAL A 174 2.20 10.38 19.44
CA VAL A 174 3.25 10.33 20.45
C VAL A 174 2.69 10.08 21.84
N ASN A 175 1.63 10.79 22.23
CA ASN A 175 1.06 10.70 23.59
C ASN A 175 0.46 9.32 23.84
N ILE A 176 -0.44 8.85 22.99
CA ILE A 176 -1.11 7.57 23.20
C ILE A 176 -0.10 6.43 23.16
N SER A 177 0.84 6.44 22.19
CA SER A 177 1.89 5.41 22.14
C SER A 177 2.79 5.43 23.38
N LYS A 178 3.10 6.61 23.93
CA LYS A 178 3.84 6.77 25.18
C LYS A 178 3.07 6.16 26.35
N TYR A 179 1.82 6.58 26.56
CA TYR A 179 0.99 6.13 27.67
C TYR A 179 0.76 4.61 27.67
N LEU A 180 0.48 4.01 26.50
CA LEU A 180 0.36 2.54 26.38
C LEU A 180 1.67 1.82 26.66
N THR A 181 2.79 2.35 26.17
CA THR A 181 4.14 1.80 26.41
C THR A 181 4.52 1.92 27.89
N ASP A 182 4.24 3.05 28.51
CA ASP A 182 4.49 3.32 29.92
C ASP A 182 3.60 2.46 30.81
N SER A 183 2.33 2.24 30.47
CA SER A 183 1.43 1.32 31.17
C SER A 183 2.04 -0.07 31.28
N VAL A 184 2.57 -0.63 30.17
CA VAL A 184 3.24 -1.94 30.19
C VAL A 184 4.52 -1.89 31.00
N ARG A 185 5.33 -0.84 30.84
CA ARG A 185 6.65 -0.73 31.52
C ARG A 185 6.50 -0.64 33.03
N GLU A 186 5.59 0.16 33.52
CA GLU A 186 5.39 0.39 34.96
C GLU A 186 4.76 -0.80 35.65
N THR A 187 3.82 -1.49 34.98
CA THR A 187 3.15 -2.67 35.53
C THR A 187 4.02 -3.91 35.54
N THR A 188 4.83 -4.11 34.48
CA THR A 188 5.57 -5.38 34.28
C THR A 188 7.08 -5.26 34.33
N SER A 189 7.62 -4.06 34.51
CA SER A 189 9.07 -3.74 34.37
C SER A 189 9.65 -4.16 33.02
N ARG A 190 8.82 -4.33 31.98
CA ARG A 190 9.23 -4.70 30.62
C ARG A 190 8.91 -3.60 29.64
N TYR A 191 9.80 -3.40 28.68
CA TYR A 191 9.59 -2.46 27.60
C TYR A 191 8.96 -3.16 26.39
N VAL A 192 7.75 -2.75 26.03
CA VAL A 192 7.07 -3.16 24.81
C VAL A 192 6.66 -1.90 24.05
N GLN A 193 7.25 -1.70 22.86
CA GLN A 193 6.89 -0.56 22.05
C GLN A 193 5.53 -0.76 21.40
N LEU A 194 4.53 -0.07 21.91
CA LEU A 194 3.18 -0.02 21.37
C LEU A 194 2.99 1.24 20.53
N SER A 195 2.08 1.21 19.58
CA SER A 195 1.78 2.33 18.70
C SER A 195 0.28 2.41 18.46
N ALA A 196 -0.25 3.57 18.73
CA ALA A 196 -1.62 3.94 18.42
C ALA A 196 -1.65 5.36 17.86
N GLY A 197 -2.71 5.76 17.20
CA GLY A 197 -2.83 7.09 16.62
C GLY A 197 -4.18 7.31 15.96
N ARG A 198 -4.50 8.56 15.70
CA ARG A 198 -5.80 9.07 15.26
C ARG A 198 -6.45 8.27 14.13
N VAL A 199 -5.73 7.94 13.07
CA VAL A 199 -6.24 7.17 11.92
C VAL A 199 -5.84 5.69 12.00
N GLN A 200 -4.68 5.40 12.61
CA GLN A 200 -4.16 4.03 12.73
C GLN A 200 -5.09 3.14 13.57
N THR A 201 -5.58 3.65 14.69
CA THR A 201 -6.38 2.89 15.64
C THR A 201 -7.77 2.55 15.09
N PRO A 202 -8.56 3.49 14.53
CA PRO A 202 -9.81 3.15 13.87
C PRO A 202 -9.63 2.20 12.67
N THR A 203 -8.54 2.35 11.91
CA THR A 203 -8.22 1.39 10.82
C THR A 203 -8.03 -0.02 11.36
N LEU A 204 -7.34 -0.18 12.49
CA LEU A 204 -7.15 -1.49 13.13
C LEU A 204 -8.48 -2.01 13.70
N SER A 205 -9.33 -1.13 14.28
CA SER A 205 -10.66 -1.49 14.79
C SER A 205 -11.54 -2.12 13.73
N ILE A 206 -11.61 -1.55 12.52
CA ILE A 206 -12.35 -2.11 11.37
C ILE A 206 -11.88 -3.55 11.06
N LEU A 207 -10.58 -3.79 11.13
CA LEU A 207 -10.00 -5.10 10.86
C LEU A 207 -10.32 -6.11 11.98
N VAL A 208 -10.28 -5.66 13.24
CA VAL A 208 -10.64 -6.48 14.41
C VAL A 208 -12.12 -6.86 14.36
N GLU A 209 -13.00 -5.95 14.05
CA GLU A 209 -14.44 -6.23 13.88
C GLU A 209 -14.67 -7.28 12.80
N ARG A 210 -14.02 -7.14 11.63
CA ARG A 210 -14.10 -8.14 10.57
C ARG A 210 -13.55 -9.50 11.00
N GLU A 211 -12.49 -9.55 11.79
CA GLU A 211 -11.94 -10.81 12.30
C GLU A 211 -12.88 -11.46 13.31
N LYS A 212 -13.55 -10.66 14.17
CA LYS A 212 -14.59 -11.14 15.09
C LYS A 212 -15.82 -11.67 14.36
N GLU A 213 -16.29 -10.97 13.32
CA GLU A 213 -17.37 -11.47 12.46
C GLU A 213 -17.01 -12.84 11.86
N ILE A 214 -15.78 -13.02 11.40
CA ILE A 214 -15.30 -14.29 10.82
C ILE A 214 -15.20 -15.39 11.88
N LYS A 215 -14.65 -15.09 13.07
CA LYS A 215 -14.50 -16.06 14.17
C LYS A 215 -15.84 -16.53 14.74
N ASN A 216 -16.80 -15.62 14.81
CA ASN A 216 -18.13 -15.89 15.38
C ASN A 216 -19.12 -16.47 14.36
N PHE A 217 -18.73 -16.51 13.07
CA PHE A 217 -19.59 -17.00 12.01
C PHE A 217 -19.85 -18.50 12.17
N LYS A 218 -21.12 -18.87 12.13
CA LYS A 218 -21.57 -20.27 12.13
C LYS A 218 -22.01 -20.64 10.74
N PRO A 219 -21.33 -21.57 10.05
CA PRO A 219 -21.77 -22.06 8.75
C PRO A 219 -23.15 -22.70 8.84
N ILE A 220 -23.99 -22.41 7.88
CA ILE A 220 -25.31 -23.05 7.74
C ILE A 220 -25.27 -23.82 6.44
N PRO A 221 -25.61 -25.14 6.45
CA PRO A 221 -25.66 -25.92 5.23
C PRO A 221 -26.81 -25.46 4.33
N TYR A 222 -26.62 -25.55 3.04
CA TYR A 222 -27.62 -25.31 2.03
C TYR A 222 -27.34 -26.19 0.81
N TRP A 223 -28.39 -26.46 0.03
CA TRP A 223 -28.32 -27.26 -1.18
C TRP A 223 -28.55 -26.40 -2.39
N LEU A 224 -27.74 -26.66 -3.45
CA LEU A 224 -27.94 -26.08 -4.78
C LEU A 224 -28.33 -27.21 -5.73
N ILE A 225 -29.46 -27.05 -6.41
CA ILE A 225 -29.88 -28.00 -7.42
C ILE A 225 -29.54 -27.44 -8.80
N LYS A 226 -28.92 -28.26 -9.61
CA LYS A 226 -28.49 -27.94 -10.97
C LYS A 226 -28.91 -29.06 -11.92
N ALA A 227 -29.27 -28.68 -13.13
CA ALA A 227 -29.49 -29.62 -14.22
C ALA A 227 -28.27 -29.58 -15.17
N ALA A 228 -27.60 -30.70 -15.34
CA ALA A 228 -26.60 -30.88 -16.38
C ALA A 228 -27.33 -31.36 -17.63
N LEU A 229 -27.30 -30.57 -18.69
CA LEU A 229 -27.96 -30.81 -19.96
C LEU A 229 -26.95 -31.21 -21.02
N GLU A 230 -27.45 -31.57 -22.20
CA GLU A 230 -26.60 -31.75 -23.39
C GLU A 230 -25.84 -30.43 -23.71
N ASP A 231 -24.82 -30.51 -24.55
CA ASP A 231 -23.94 -29.38 -24.96
C ASP A 231 -23.25 -28.67 -23.79
N ASP A 232 -22.90 -29.39 -22.71
CA ASP A 232 -22.24 -28.85 -21.51
C ASP A 232 -22.96 -27.67 -20.86
N ILE A 233 -24.29 -27.63 -20.99
CA ILE A 233 -25.10 -26.61 -20.35
C ILE A 233 -25.39 -27.02 -18.91
N ILE A 234 -25.09 -26.12 -17.96
CA ILE A 234 -25.47 -26.25 -16.54
C ILE A 234 -26.52 -25.19 -16.23
N ALA A 235 -27.71 -25.61 -15.85
CA ALA A 235 -28.79 -24.72 -15.43
C ALA A 235 -28.98 -24.78 -13.91
N ASP A 236 -29.08 -23.63 -13.27
CA ASP A 236 -29.34 -23.51 -11.84
C ASP A 236 -30.84 -23.46 -11.57
N HIS A 237 -31.31 -24.14 -10.52
CA HIS A 237 -32.70 -24.11 -10.08
C HIS A 237 -33.05 -22.71 -9.53
N LYS A 238 -34.27 -22.26 -9.78
CA LYS A 238 -34.81 -20.92 -9.43
C LYS A 238 -34.69 -20.59 -7.94
N ALA A 239 -34.92 -21.56 -7.05
CA ALA A 239 -34.83 -21.36 -5.61
C ALA A 239 -33.43 -20.94 -5.13
N GLY A 240 -32.37 -21.19 -5.92
CA GLY A 240 -31.01 -20.88 -5.54
C GLY A 240 -30.59 -21.66 -4.29
N LYS A 241 -30.34 -20.98 -3.18
CA LYS A 241 -29.94 -21.63 -1.90
C LYS A 241 -31.17 -22.21 -1.19
N ILE A 242 -31.23 -23.50 -1.03
CA ILE A 242 -32.29 -24.22 -0.32
C ILE A 242 -31.71 -24.62 1.05
N PHE A 243 -32.35 -24.18 2.13
CA PHE A 243 -31.85 -24.43 3.48
C PHE A 243 -32.47 -25.66 4.15
N GLU A 244 -33.53 -26.21 3.58
CA GLU A 244 -34.21 -27.40 4.10
C GLU A 244 -33.95 -28.60 3.17
N ARG A 245 -33.35 -29.68 3.71
CA ARG A 245 -33.01 -30.89 2.93
C ARG A 245 -34.23 -31.52 2.30
N LYS A 246 -35.37 -31.54 3.01
CA LYS A 246 -36.64 -32.11 2.50
C LYS A 246 -37.14 -31.38 1.24
N GLU A 247 -36.99 -30.06 1.18
CA GLU A 247 -37.33 -29.27 0.00
C GLU A 247 -36.44 -29.66 -1.19
N ALA A 248 -35.16 -29.78 -0.97
CA ALA A 248 -34.22 -30.22 -2.01
C ALA A 248 -34.54 -31.62 -2.53
N ASP A 249 -34.85 -32.58 -1.63
CA ASP A 249 -35.20 -33.95 -1.98
C ASP A 249 -36.55 -34.01 -2.75
N GLY A 250 -37.50 -33.13 -2.42
CA GLY A 250 -38.78 -32.99 -3.17
C GLY A 250 -38.54 -32.55 -4.61
N ILE A 251 -37.71 -31.50 -4.83
CA ILE A 251 -37.37 -31.01 -6.17
C ILE A 251 -36.63 -32.09 -6.98
N LEU A 252 -35.71 -32.82 -6.36
CA LEU A 252 -35.00 -33.91 -7.00
C LEU A 252 -35.92 -35.03 -7.47
N ALA A 253 -36.91 -35.38 -6.63
CA ALA A 253 -37.91 -36.42 -6.98
C ALA A 253 -38.78 -35.98 -8.15
N GLU A 254 -39.22 -34.71 -8.18
CA GLU A 254 -40.01 -34.16 -9.26
C GLU A 254 -39.26 -34.06 -10.60
N CYS A 255 -37.96 -33.76 -10.56
CA CYS A 255 -37.11 -33.59 -11.75
C CYS A 255 -36.62 -34.96 -12.31
N LYS A 256 -36.89 -36.07 -11.62
CA LYS A 256 -36.33 -37.39 -12.01
C LYS A 256 -36.89 -37.86 -13.34
N ASN A 257 -36.00 -38.29 -14.25
CA ASN A 257 -36.33 -38.82 -15.59
C ASN A 257 -37.17 -37.88 -16.47
N ALA A 258 -37.05 -36.58 -16.29
CA ALA A 258 -37.73 -35.59 -17.09
C ALA A 258 -36.72 -34.76 -17.89
N ASP A 259 -37.07 -34.46 -19.15
CA ASP A 259 -36.29 -33.60 -19.99
C ASP A 259 -36.66 -32.10 -19.71
N ALA A 260 -35.79 -31.21 -20.11
CA ALA A 260 -35.95 -29.76 -19.90
C ALA A 260 -36.61 -29.13 -21.12
N VAL A 261 -37.75 -28.47 -20.93
CA VAL A 261 -38.40 -27.71 -22.00
C VAL A 261 -38.01 -26.23 -21.89
N VAL A 262 -37.59 -25.64 -22.99
CA VAL A 262 -37.23 -24.21 -23.07
C VAL A 262 -38.49 -23.37 -22.96
N ALA A 263 -38.67 -22.67 -21.84
CA ALA A 263 -39.84 -21.90 -21.54
C ALA A 263 -39.74 -20.43 -22.00
N ASP A 264 -38.58 -19.83 -21.98
CA ASP A 264 -38.35 -18.42 -22.34
C ASP A 264 -36.87 -18.18 -22.66
N ILE A 265 -36.62 -17.39 -23.70
CA ILE A 265 -35.27 -16.93 -24.08
C ILE A 265 -35.25 -15.41 -24.13
N THR A 266 -34.61 -14.80 -23.18
CA THR A 266 -34.47 -13.34 -23.13
C THR A 266 -33.04 -12.96 -23.56
N LEU A 267 -32.94 -12.20 -24.65
CA LEU A 267 -31.73 -11.56 -25.11
C LEU A 267 -31.65 -10.13 -24.62
N ARG A 268 -30.54 -9.72 -24.05
CA ARG A 268 -30.28 -8.33 -23.61
C ARG A 268 -28.93 -7.87 -24.07
N GLU A 269 -28.91 -6.73 -24.75
CA GLU A 269 -27.68 -6.02 -25.05
C GLU A 269 -27.30 -5.11 -23.86
N ASN A 270 -26.08 -5.28 -23.35
CA ASN A 270 -25.55 -4.51 -22.25
C ASN A 270 -24.37 -3.67 -22.74
N LYS A 271 -24.50 -2.36 -22.65
CA LYS A 271 -23.40 -1.43 -22.88
C LYS A 271 -22.43 -1.48 -21.69
N ARG A 272 -21.18 -1.69 -21.99
CA ARG A 272 -20.06 -1.59 -21.04
C ARG A 272 -19.24 -0.36 -21.40
N THR A 273 -19.48 0.74 -20.68
CA THR A 273 -18.73 1.99 -20.88
C THR A 273 -17.25 1.82 -20.58
N PRO A 274 -16.38 2.60 -21.24
CA PRO A 274 -14.96 2.66 -20.90
C PRO A 274 -14.75 2.92 -19.41
N PRO A 275 -13.65 2.45 -18.81
CA PRO A 275 -13.32 2.80 -17.45
C PRO A 275 -13.04 4.29 -17.32
N VAL A 276 -13.23 4.86 -16.12
CA VAL A 276 -12.87 6.25 -15.86
C VAL A 276 -11.35 6.41 -15.68
N PRO A 277 -10.80 7.62 -15.90
CA PRO A 277 -9.38 7.89 -15.62
C PRO A 277 -8.97 7.56 -14.19
N PHE A 278 -7.71 7.21 -13.98
CA PHE A 278 -7.22 6.86 -12.66
C PHE A 278 -7.14 8.06 -11.71
N ASP A 279 -7.77 7.91 -10.53
CA ASP A 279 -7.32 8.54 -9.30
C ASP A 279 -6.29 7.63 -8.59
N LEU A 280 -5.66 8.08 -7.50
CA LEU A 280 -4.67 7.26 -6.80
C LEU A 280 -5.28 5.97 -6.24
N GLY A 281 -6.48 6.02 -5.67
CA GLY A 281 -7.14 4.86 -5.07
C GLY A 281 -7.47 3.78 -6.10
N SER A 282 -8.01 4.17 -7.26
CA SER A 282 -8.30 3.24 -8.35
C SER A 282 -7.03 2.67 -8.98
N LEU A 283 -5.97 3.48 -9.15
CA LEU A 283 -4.66 2.99 -9.61
C LEU A 283 -4.07 1.95 -8.65
N GLN A 284 -4.10 2.22 -7.35
CA GLN A 284 -3.63 1.29 -6.31
C GLN A 284 -4.42 -0.02 -6.32
N SER A 285 -5.74 0.06 -6.49
CA SER A 285 -6.63 -1.11 -6.53
C SER A 285 -6.40 -1.96 -7.78
N GLU A 286 -6.24 -1.33 -8.93
CA GLU A 286 -6.02 -2.03 -10.20
C GLU A 286 -4.62 -2.66 -10.24
N ALA A 287 -3.57 -1.93 -9.84
CA ALA A 287 -2.20 -2.44 -9.77
C ALA A 287 -2.06 -3.61 -8.77
N TYR A 288 -2.83 -3.59 -7.68
CA TYR A 288 -2.91 -4.73 -6.77
C TYR A 288 -3.56 -5.94 -7.43
N GLY A 289 -4.68 -5.74 -8.13
CA GLY A 289 -5.40 -6.82 -8.81
C GLY A 289 -4.61 -7.47 -9.95
N VAL A 290 -3.91 -6.64 -10.75
CA VAL A 290 -3.20 -7.11 -11.96
C VAL A 290 -1.80 -7.61 -11.65
N PHE A 291 -1.05 -6.89 -10.80
CA PHE A 291 0.38 -7.17 -10.57
C PHE A 291 0.71 -7.61 -9.14
N GLY A 292 -0.25 -7.57 -8.21
CA GLY A 292 -0.02 -7.84 -6.79
C GLY A 292 0.78 -6.72 -6.09
N PHE A 293 0.86 -5.52 -6.66
CA PHE A 293 1.58 -4.40 -6.04
C PHE A 293 0.81 -3.89 -4.83
N SER A 294 1.49 -3.79 -3.68
CA SER A 294 0.87 -3.13 -2.53
C SER A 294 0.58 -1.65 -2.83
N PRO A 295 -0.44 -1.04 -2.20
CA PRO A 295 -0.76 0.38 -2.40
C PRO A 295 0.44 1.30 -2.19
N LYS A 296 1.26 1.05 -1.16
CA LYS A 296 2.50 1.79 -0.90
C LYS A 296 3.51 1.64 -2.04
N ARG A 297 3.68 0.41 -2.58
CA ARG A 297 4.59 0.17 -3.70
C ARG A 297 4.10 0.87 -4.97
N THR A 298 2.79 0.80 -5.26
CA THR A 298 2.17 1.51 -6.38
C THR A 298 2.41 3.02 -6.29
N GLN A 299 2.18 3.61 -5.11
CA GLN A 299 2.41 5.04 -4.88
C GLN A 299 3.89 5.42 -5.07
N GLN A 300 4.83 4.60 -4.62
CA GLN A 300 6.27 4.83 -4.82
C GLN A 300 6.64 4.81 -6.30
N ILE A 301 6.16 3.82 -7.05
CA ILE A 301 6.44 3.70 -8.50
C ILE A 301 5.80 4.87 -9.25
N ALA A 302 4.55 5.20 -8.96
CA ALA A 302 3.86 6.33 -9.58
C ALA A 302 4.58 7.67 -9.31
N GLN A 303 5.08 7.87 -8.09
CA GLN A 303 5.88 9.04 -7.74
C GLN A 303 7.22 9.10 -8.51
N ASN A 304 7.86 7.94 -8.75
CA ASN A 304 9.05 7.86 -9.58
C ASN A 304 8.74 8.24 -11.04
N LEU A 305 7.68 7.67 -11.62
CA LEU A 305 7.23 7.97 -12.98
C LEU A 305 6.93 9.46 -13.18
N TYR A 306 6.26 10.08 -12.20
CA TYR A 306 6.02 11.53 -12.17
C TYR A 306 7.35 12.32 -12.12
N THR A 307 8.23 11.95 -11.19
CA THR A 307 9.51 12.64 -11.01
C THR A 307 10.39 12.53 -12.25
N GLU A 308 10.29 11.42 -13.00
CA GLU A 308 10.92 11.25 -14.30
C GLU A 308 10.16 11.97 -15.45
N GLY A 309 9.00 12.57 -15.17
CA GLY A 309 8.19 13.32 -16.14
C GLY A 309 7.44 12.45 -17.14
N TYR A 310 7.21 11.18 -16.84
CA TYR A 310 6.46 10.25 -17.70
C TYR A 310 4.97 10.28 -17.45
N THR A 311 4.56 10.60 -16.22
CA THR A 311 3.16 10.73 -15.84
C THR A 311 2.90 12.04 -15.11
N SER A 312 1.63 12.41 -14.97
CA SER A 312 1.16 13.48 -14.11
C SER A 312 1.32 13.12 -12.63
N TYR A 313 1.13 14.09 -11.76
CA TYR A 313 1.21 13.94 -10.31
C TYR A 313 0.22 12.86 -9.81
N PRO A 314 0.70 11.84 -9.07
CA PRO A 314 -0.12 10.68 -8.79
C PRO A 314 -1.07 10.83 -7.59
N ARG A 315 -0.85 11.80 -6.68
CA ARG A 315 -1.66 11.97 -5.49
C ARG A 315 -2.88 12.84 -5.75
N THR A 316 -3.73 12.39 -6.65
CA THR A 316 -4.98 13.07 -7.00
C THR A 316 -6.19 12.18 -6.71
N SER A 317 -7.31 12.81 -6.34
CA SER A 317 -8.62 12.18 -6.26
C SER A 317 -9.45 12.36 -7.54
N SER A 318 -8.96 13.17 -8.48
CA SER A 318 -9.67 13.48 -9.71
C SER A 318 -9.79 12.29 -10.66
N GLN A 319 -10.93 12.18 -11.29
CA GLN A 319 -11.23 11.31 -12.41
C GLN A 319 -11.56 12.13 -13.67
N LYS A 320 -11.07 13.38 -13.73
CA LYS A 320 -11.31 14.33 -14.82
C LYS A 320 -10.06 14.56 -15.64
N LEU A 321 -10.22 14.66 -16.96
CA LEU A 321 -9.19 14.97 -17.93
C LEU A 321 -9.58 16.24 -18.69
N PRO A 322 -9.32 17.43 -18.17
CA PRO A 322 -9.68 18.68 -18.86
C PRO A 322 -8.92 18.81 -20.20
N LYS A 323 -9.55 19.44 -21.18
CA LYS A 323 -8.96 19.66 -22.51
C LYS A 323 -7.61 20.37 -22.46
N SER A 324 -7.38 21.17 -21.43
CA SER A 324 -6.14 21.93 -21.22
C SER A 324 -4.89 21.06 -21.07
N ILE A 325 -5.01 19.77 -20.75
CA ILE A 325 -3.85 18.86 -20.70
C ILE A 325 -3.32 18.51 -22.10
N GLY A 326 -4.07 18.79 -23.17
CA GLY A 326 -3.65 18.55 -24.55
C GLY A 326 -3.57 17.07 -24.91
N TYR A 327 -4.59 16.28 -24.60
CA TYR A 327 -4.57 14.82 -24.78
C TYR A 327 -4.39 14.38 -26.26
N ASP A 328 -4.77 15.19 -27.25
CA ASP A 328 -4.44 14.93 -28.67
C ASP A 328 -2.91 14.87 -28.89
N LYS A 329 -2.16 15.82 -28.30
CA LYS A 329 -0.70 15.88 -28.36
C LYS A 329 -0.06 14.70 -27.63
N ILE A 330 -0.62 14.34 -26.48
CA ILE A 330 -0.17 13.19 -25.68
C ILE A 330 -0.33 11.91 -26.48
N LEU A 331 -1.53 11.64 -27.01
CA LEU A 331 -1.83 10.45 -27.82
C LEU A 331 -0.94 10.37 -29.07
N LYS A 332 -0.77 11.50 -29.79
CA LYS A 332 0.14 11.58 -30.93
C LYS A 332 1.60 11.26 -30.56
N SER A 333 2.02 11.61 -29.35
CA SER A 333 3.36 11.27 -28.88
C SER A 333 3.47 9.79 -28.51
N LEU A 334 2.45 9.22 -27.87
CA LEU A 334 2.39 7.80 -27.52
C LEU A 334 2.37 6.90 -28.77
N SER A 335 1.72 7.34 -29.86
CA SER A 335 1.66 6.56 -31.12
C SER A 335 3.04 6.40 -31.82
N LYS A 336 4.08 7.07 -31.34
CA LYS A 336 5.47 6.81 -31.79
C LYS A 336 6.01 5.45 -31.28
N ASN A 337 5.40 4.89 -30.23
CA ASN A 337 5.66 3.52 -29.79
C ASN A 337 4.73 2.58 -30.58
N ALA A 338 5.30 1.56 -31.24
CA ALA A 338 4.56 0.63 -32.09
C ALA A 338 3.46 -0.12 -31.35
N GLU A 339 3.68 -0.42 -30.06
CA GLU A 339 2.70 -1.13 -29.21
C GLU A 339 1.45 -0.28 -28.96
N PHE A 340 1.62 1.01 -28.67
CA PHE A 340 0.50 1.92 -28.42
C PHE A 340 -0.14 2.46 -29.71
N LYS A 341 0.61 2.50 -30.81
CA LYS A 341 0.17 3.07 -32.10
C LYS A 341 -1.15 2.50 -32.56
N LYS A 342 -1.28 1.17 -32.62
CA LYS A 342 -2.50 0.48 -33.06
C LYS A 342 -3.74 0.89 -32.24
N HIS A 343 -3.56 1.11 -30.95
CA HIS A 343 -4.66 1.48 -30.05
C HIS A 343 -5.03 2.96 -30.18
N VAL A 344 -4.06 3.83 -30.41
CA VAL A 344 -4.29 5.27 -30.61
C VAL A 344 -4.94 5.54 -31.97
N ASP A 345 -4.47 4.88 -33.04
CA ASP A 345 -4.98 5.06 -34.39
C ASP A 345 -6.44 4.58 -34.55
N ALA A 346 -6.88 3.63 -33.70
CA ALA A 346 -8.26 3.12 -33.67
C ALA A 346 -9.25 4.05 -32.97
N LEU A 347 -8.79 5.10 -32.28
CA LEU A 347 -9.68 6.01 -31.57
C LEU A 347 -10.46 6.91 -32.53
N LYS A 348 -11.77 7.02 -32.33
CA LYS A 348 -12.64 7.92 -33.11
C LYS A 348 -12.52 9.37 -32.64
N LYS A 349 -12.63 10.29 -33.58
CA LYS A 349 -12.66 11.73 -33.29
C LYS A 349 -14.10 12.28 -33.41
N PRO A 350 -14.46 13.33 -32.66
CA PRO A 350 -13.63 14.06 -31.69
C PRO A 350 -13.36 13.25 -30.41
N LEU A 351 -12.16 13.40 -29.85
CA LEU A 351 -11.79 12.71 -28.62
C LEU A 351 -12.59 13.26 -27.44
N LYS A 352 -13.32 12.38 -26.76
CA LYS A 352 -14.09 12.69 -25.55
C LYS A 352 -13.84 11.60 -24.50
N PRO A 353 -13.21 11.92 -23.38
CA PRO A 353 -12.95 10.91 -22.35
C PRO A 353 -14.24 10.53 -21.62
N ASN A 354 -14.37 9.26 -21.24
CA ASN A 354 -15.35 8.83 -20.26
C ASN A 354 -14.84 9.17 -18.87
N GLU A 355 -15.44 10.17 -18.23
CA GLU A 355 -14.99 10.72 -16.95
C GLU A 355 -15.82 10.24 -15.78
N GLY A 356 -15.18 10.08 -14.61
CA GLY A 356 -15.86 9.81 -13.34
C GLY A 356 -16.45 11.06 -12.70
N LYS A 357 -17.03 10.89 -11.51
CA LYS A 357 -17.67 11.99 -10.75
C LYS A 357 -16.69 12.76 -9.88
N LYS A 358 -15.58 12.12 -9.46
CA LYS A 358 -14.63 12.69 -8.51
C LYS A 358 -13.81 13.81 -9.16
N THR A 359 -13.59 14.88 -8.40
CA THR A 359 -12.76 16.02 -8.74
C THR A 359 -11.64 16.21 -7.73
N ASP A 360 -10.65 17.00 -8.10
CA ASP A 360 -9.55 17.47 -7.24
C ASP A 360 -9.21 18.89 -7.68
N GLU A 361 -9.11 19.81 -6.75
CA GLU A 361 -8.87 21.23 -7.05
C GLU A 361 -7.44 21.49 -7.56
N ALA A 362 -6.52 20.60 -7.18
CA ALA A 362 -5.11 20.76 -7.46
C ALA A 362 -4.70 20.10 -8.79
N HIS A 363 -5.19 18.89 -9.07
CA HIS A 363 -4.66 18.07 -10.16
C HIS A 363 -5.75 17.35 -10.95
N PRO A 364 -5.55 17.15 -12.26
CA PRO A 364 -6.38 16.26 -13.06
C PRO A 364 -6.17 14.79 -12.64
N ALA A 365 -6.89 13.88 -13.25
CA ALA A 365 -6.65 12.45 -13.14
C ALA A 365 -5.22 12.08 -13.56
N ILE A 366 -4.75 10.94 -13.09
CA ILE A 366 -3.42 10.41 -13.45
C ILE A 366 -3.43 10.07 -14.95
N HIS A 367 -2.47 10.64 -15.67
CA HIS A 367 -2.32 10.44 -17.11
C HIS A 367 -0.84 10.44 -17.55
N PRO A 368 -0.49 9.84 -18.68
CA PRO A 368 0.85 9.96 -19.26
C PRO A 368 1.08 11.39 -19.78
N THR A 369 2.33 11.83 -19.82
CA THR A 369 2.71 13.14 -20.39
C THR A 369 2.94 13.11 -21.91
N GLY A 370 2.99 11.92 -22.49
CA GLY A 370 3.44 11.69 -23.87
C GLY A 370 4.95 11.52 -24.02
N THR A 371 5.72 11.76 -22.96
CA THR A 371 7.16 11.44 -22.96
C THR A 371 7.33 9.92 -22.88
N LEU A 372 7.96 9.33 -23.89
CA LEU A 372 8.24 7.90 -23.91
C LEU A 372 9.41 7.59 -22.95
N PRO A 373 9.24 6.66 -22.01
CA PRO A 373 10.27 6.36 -21.01
C PRO A 373 11.48 5.64 -21.64
N LYS A 374 12.63 5.84 -20.97
CA LYS A 374 13.88 5.14 -21.28
C LYS A 374 14.42 4.52 -19.99
N GLY A 375 14.72 3.21 -20.03
CA GLY A 375 15.40 2.53 -18.93
C GLY A 375 14.57 2.35 -17.66
N LEU A 376 13.24 2.16 -17.76
CA LEU A 376 12.40 1.79 -16.64
C LEU A 376 12.74 0.38 -16.13
N ASP A 377 12.64 0.18 -14.83
CA ASP A 377 12.63 -1.18 -14.29
C ASP A 377 11.32 -1.93 -14.66
N THR A 378 11.32 -3.24 -14.50
CA THR A 378 10.16 -4.08 -14.86
C THR A 378 8.86 -3.65 -14.16
N ASN A 379 8.92 -3.17 -12.90
CA ASN A 379 7.73 -2.75 -12.16
C ASN A 379 7.27 -1.35 -12.59
N GLU A 380 8.21 -0.46 -12.86
CA GLU A 380 7.94 0.87 -13.40
C GLU A 380 7.30 0.76 -14.78
N GLN A 381 7.83 -0.11 -15.65
CA GLN A 381 7.25 -0.38 -16.97
C GLN A 381 5.80 -0.88 -16.87
N LYS A 382 5.54 -1.89 -16.04
CA LYS A 382 4.18 -2.41 -15.81
C LYS A 382 3.20 -1.35 -15.38
N LEU A 383 3.58 -0.49 -14.42
CA LEU A 383 2.68 0.56 -13.93
C LEU A 383 2.49 1.67 -14.97
N TYR A 384 3.54 2.02 -15.72
CA TYR A 384 3.46 2.98 -16.82
C TYR A 384 2.50 2.49 -17.90
N GLU A 385 2.63 1.25 -18.36
CA GLU A 385 1.73 0.62 -19.34
C GLU A 385 0.28 0.61 -18.85
N LEU A 386 0.04 0.25 -17.58
CA LEU A 386 -1.28 0.28 -16.99
C LEU A 386 -1.92 1.67 -17.08
N ILE A 387 -1.14 2.72 -16.79
CA ILE A 387 -1.60 4.12 -16.88
C ILE A 387 -1.86 4.52 -18.35
N VAL A 388 -0.97 4.14 -19.27
CA VAL A 388 -1.12 4.45 -20.70
C VAL A 388 -2.35 3.76 -21.30
N TYR A 389 -2.50 2.46 -21.09
CA TYR A 389 -3.65 1.72 -21.62
C TYR A 389 -4.98 2.21 -21.03
N ARG A 390 -4.99 2.58 -19.74
CA ARG A 390 -6.16 3.23 -19.12
C ARG A 390 -6.46 4.56 -19.81
N PHE A 391 -5.45 5.39 -20.03
CA PHE A 391 -5.61 6.69 -20.66
C PHE A 391 -6.12 6.58 -22.12
N ILE A 392 -5.65 5.60 -22.88
CA ILE A 392 -6.17 5.35 -24.23
C ILE A 392 -7.62 4.85 -24.17
N SER A 393 -7.90 3.89 -23.30
CA SER A 393 -9.21 3.25 -23.21
C SER A 393 -10.36 4.21 -22.85
N VAL A 394 -10.08 5.27 -22.08
CA VAL A 394 -11.14 6.24 -21.70
C VAL A 394 -11.72 7.02 -22.86
N PHE A 395 -11.02 7.06 -24.01
CA PHE A 395 -11.48 7.71 -25.26
C PHE A 395 -12.11 6.73 -26.25
N ALA A 396 -12.10 5.45 -25.95
CA ALA A 396 -12.61 4.44 -26.85
C ALA A 396 -14.16 4.32 -26.75
N GLU A 397 -14.74 3.62 -27.70
CA GLU A 397 -16.18 3.39 -27.73
C GLU A 397 -16.62 2.36 -26.67
N ASP A 398 -17.91 2.37 -26.36
CA ASP A 398 -18.52 1.35 -25.52
C ASP A 398 -18.30 -0.05 -26.10
N ALA A 399 -18.03 -0.99 -25.22
CA ALA A 399 -18.12 -2.40 -25.55
C ALA A 399 -19.59 -2.83 -25.47
N LEU A 400 -20.02 -3.70 -26.38
CA LEU A 400 -21.37 -4.26 -26.40
C LEU A 400 -21.29 -5.74 -26.08
N GLN A 401 -21.95 -6.14 -25.02
CA GLN A 401 -22.06 -7.52 -24.57
C GLN A 401 -23.52 -7.94 -24.63
N GLU A 402 -23.80 -8.99 -25.35
CA GLU A 402 -25.10 -9.63 -25.34
C GLU A 402 -25.14 -10.71 -24.27
N SER A 403 -26.20 -10.73 -23.48
CA SER A 403 -26.49 -11.78 -22.52
C SER A 403 -27.76 -12.51 -22.91
N MET A 404 -27.70 -13.82 -23.04
CA MET A 404 -28.82 -14.71 -23.22
C MET A 404 -29.15 -15.31 -21.85
N LYS A 405 -30.38 -15.11 -21.40
CA LYS A 405 -30.94 -15.80 -20.24
C LYS A 405 -32.02 -16.74 -20.71
N THR A 406 -31.86 -18.04 -20.48
CA THR A 406 -32.80 -19.08 -20.84
C THR A 406 -33.47 -19.63 -19.59
N LYS A 407 -34.78 -19.70 -19.59
CA LYS A 407 -35.58 -20.39 -18.58
C LYS A 407 -36.00 -21.75 -19.10
N LEU A 408 -35.92 -22.71 -18.26
CA LEU A 408 -36.26 -24.11 -18.56
C LEU A 408 -37.26 -24.60 -17.52
N ASN A 409 -38.18 -25.42 -17.97
CA ASN A 409 -39.06 -26.19 -17.10
C ASN A 409 -38.69 -27.66 -17.17
N ILE A 410 -38.40 -28.24 -16.02
CA ILE A 410 -38.21 -29.71 -15.87
C ILE A 410 -39.38 -30.17 -14.99
N ASN A 411 -40.40 -30.75 -15.60
CA ASN A 411 -41.71 -30.91 -15.00
C ASN A 411 -42.24 -29.56 -14.50
N SER A 412 -42.60 -29.44 -13.20
CA SER A 412 -43.06 -28.22 -12.57
C SER A 412 -41.99 -27.28 -12.08
N GLN A 413 -40.71 -27.70 -12.15
CA GLN A 413 -39.58 -26.99 -11.58
C GLN A 413 -38.90 -26.07 -12.60
N GLU A 414 -38.69 -24.81 -12.22
CA GLU A 414 -38.04 -23.79 -13.06
C GLU A 414 -36.51 -23.76 -12.85
N PHE A 415 -35.77 -23.91 -13.94
CA PHE A 415 -34.32 -23.75 -14.00
C PHE A 415 -33.97 -22.59 -14.92
N SER A 416 -32.72 -22.09 -14.78
CA SER A 416 -32.23 -21.09 -15.73
C SER A 416 -30.70 -21.17 -15.87
N PHE A 417 -30.22 -20.82 -17.06
CA PHE A 417 -28.81 -20.55 -17.29
C PHE A 417 -28.63 -19.22 -18.04
N SER A 418 -27.42 -18.70 -18.00
CA SER A 418 -27.07 -17.49 -18.74
C SER A 418 -25.74 -17.67 -19.45
N ARG A 419 -25.66 -17.16 -20.68
CA ARG A 419 -24.45 -17.07 -21.49
C ARG A 419 -24.21 -15.63 -21.87
N LYS A 420 -22.97 -15.25 -22.08
CA LYS A 420 -22.58 -13.91 -22.48
C LYS A 420 -21.61 -13.96 -23.65
N ARG A 421 -21.87 -13.17 -24.70
CA ARG A 421 -20.94 -13.03 -25.82
C ARG A 421 -20.65 -11.56 -26.08
N MET A 422 -19.49 -11.30 -26.66
CA MET A 422 -19.12 -9.96 -27.07
C MET A 422 -19.60 -9.71 -28.50
N VAL A 423 -20.46 -8.71 -28.65
CA VAL A 423 -20.92 -8.22 -29.96
C VAL A 423 -19.90 -7.21 -30.53
N LYS A 424 -19.37 -6.35 -29.66
CA LYS A 424 -18.37 -5.34 -29.97
C LYS A 424 -17.38 -5.21 -28.83
N MET A 425 -16.11 -5.36 -29.13
CA MET A 425 -15.05 -5.29 -28.12
C MET A 425 -14.87 -3.87 -27.55
N GLY A 426 -14.98 -2.83 -28.41
CA GLY A 426 -14.86 -1.43 -28.00
C GLY A 426 -13.58 -1.18 -27.20
N TRP A 427 -13.70 -0.50 -26.05
CA TRP A 427 -12.56 -0.16 -25.21
C TRP A 427 -11.77 -1.40 -24.70
N LEU A 428 -12.37 -2.57 -24.66
CA LEU A 428 -11.70 -3.79 -24.20
C LEU A 428 -10.53 -4.20 -25.14
N GLU A 429 -10.58 -3.85 -26.42
CA GLU A 429 -9.45 -4.06 -27.34
C GLU A 429 -8.21 -3.25 -26.95
N HIS A 430 -8.42 -2.16 -26.20
CA HIS A 430 -7.39 -1.23 -25.80
C HIS A 430 -6.96 -1.39 -24.35
N TYR A 431 -7.48 -2.42 -23.64
CA TYR A 431 -7.19 -2.62 -22.21
C TYR A 431 -6.86 -4.08 -21.87
N PRO A 432 -5.63 -4.53 -22.08
CA PRO A 432 -5.24 -5.93 -22.01
C PRO A 432 -5.31 -6.54 -20.59
N PHE A 433 -5.57 -5.73 -19.58
CA PHE A 433 -5.62 -6.17 -18.16
C PHE A 433 -6.99 -6.70 -17.73
N ARG A 434 -7.98 -6.75 -18.61
CA ARG A 434 -9.30 -7.31 -18.34
C ARG A 434 -9.48 -8.65 -19.04
N LYS A 435 -9.93 -9.65 -18.27
CA LYS A 435 -10.42 -10.90 -18.87
C LYS A 435 -11.78 -10.65 -19.53
N ILE A 436 -11.93 -11.20 -20.70
CA ILE A 436 -13.17 -11.15 -21.47
C ILE A 436 -13.83 -12.50 -21.32
N GLU A 437 -15.09 -12.51 -20.91
CA GLU A 437 -15.96 -13.68 -20.94
C GLU A 437 -16.72 -13.63 -22.27
N ASP A 438 -16.42 -14.57 -23.14
CA ASP A 438 -17.03 -14.71 -24.45
C ASP A 438 -17.42 -16.17 -24.64
N GLU A 439 -18.71 -16.46 -24.55
CA GLU A 439 -19.27 -17.80 -24.59
C GLU A 439 -20.12 -17.95 -25.86
N LYS A 440 -20.06 -19.12 -26.47
CA LYS A 440 -20.94 -19.46 -27.58
C LYS A 440 -22.39 -19.63 -27.08
N PHE A 441 -23.35 -18.99 -27.76
CA PHE A 441 -24.76 -19.24 -27.50
C PHE A 441 -25.16 -20.58 -28.10
N PRO A 442 -25.93 -21.41 -27.37
CA PRO A 442 -26.53 -22.61 -27.93
C PRO A 442 -27.59 -22.25 -28.97
N ASP A 443 -27.72 -23.07 -29.99
CA ASP A 443 -28.78 -22.92 -31.03
C ASP A 443 -30.08 -23.59 -30.56
N ILE A 444 -30.82 -22.89 -29.72
CA ILE A 444 -32.06 -23.36 -29.10
C ILE A 444 -33.17 -22.35 -29.28
N LYS A 445 -34.43 -22.81 -29.29
CA LYS A 445 -35.64 -21.99 -29.42
C LYS A 445 -36.63 -22.31 -28.30
N GLU A 446 -37.53 -21.38 -28.05
CA GLU A 446 -38.66 -21.63 -27.14
C GLU A 446 -39.46 -22.81 -27.60
N GLY A 447 -39.81 -23.71 -26.68
CA GLY A 447 -40.50 -24.97 -26.94
C GLY A 447 -39.55 -26.17 -27.22
N ASP A 448 -38.25 -25.94 -27.45
CA ASP A 448 -37.30 -27.03 -27.64
C ASP A 448 -37.18 -27.86 -26.37
N THR A 449 -36.93 -29.16 -26.55
CA THR A 449 -36.69 -30.12 -25.47
C THR A 449 -35.18 -30.43 -25.43
N LEU A 450 -34.55 -30.17 -24.31
CA LEU A 450 -33.14 -30.46 -24.05
C LEU A 450 -33.06 -31.68 -23.14
N LYS A 451 -32.20 -32.63 -23.51
CA LYS A 451 -32.02 -33.84 -22.72
C LYS A 451 -31.29 -33.48 -21.39
N VAL A 452 -31.90 -33.93 -20.30
CA VAL A 452 -31.27 -33.88 -18.98
C VAL A 452 -30.38 -35.07 -18.77
N ASN A 453 -29.07 -34.86 -18.69
CA ASN A 453 -28.10 -35.90 -18.42
C ASN A 453 -28.12 -36.30 -16.95
N GLU A 454 -28.19 -35.29 -16.05
CA GLU A 454 -28.17 -35.52 -14.59
C GLU A 454 -28.76 -34.31 -13.86
N ILE A 455 -29.44 -34.57 -12.75
CA ILE A 455 -29.82 -33.54 -11.78
C ILE A 455 -28.85 -33.62 -10.59
N LEU A 456 -28.02 -32.59 -10.44
CA LEU A 456 -27.00 -32.47 -9.40
C LEU A 456 -27.57 -31.79 -8.16
N CYS A 457 -27.31 -32.35 -7.00
CA CYS A 457 -27.59 -31.71 -5.71
C CYS A 457 -26.27 -31.48 -4.96
N GLU A 458 -25.81 -30.25 -4.96
CA GLU A 458 -24.56 -29.86 -4.30
C GLU A 458 -24.85 -29.35 -2.89
N GLU A 459 -24.36 -30.06 -1.87
CA GLU A 459 -24.37 -29.55 -0.50
C GLU A 459 -23.22 -28.58 -0.30
N LYS A 460 -23.52 -27.41 0.22
CA LYS A 460 -22.56 -26.33 0.50
C LYS A 460 -22.88 -25.69 1.85
N GLU A 461 -21.92 -24.96 2.38
CA GLU A 461 -22.10 -24.15 3.58
C GLU A 461 -21.97 -22.65 3.26
N THR A 462 -22.73 -21.83 3.98
CA THR A 462 -22.53 -20.38 3.93
C THR A 462 -21.11 -20.06 4.39
N LYS A 463 -20.55 -18.98 3.82
CA LYS A 463 -19.17 -18.57 4.12
C LYS A 463 -19.18 -17.26 4.91
N PRO A 464 -18.22 -17.07 5.83
CA PRO A 464 -18.06 -15.81 6.52
C PRO A 464 -17.70 -14.68 5.55
N PRO A 465 -17.85 -13.42 5.95
CA PRO A 465 -17.41 -12.29 5.13
C PRO A 465 -15.92 -12.41 4.81
N ALA A 466 -15.55 -11.99 3.62
CA ALA A 466 -14.15 -12.08 3.18
C ALA A 466 -13.26 -11.11 3.98
N ARG A 467 -12.05 -11.55 4.34
CA ARG A 467 -11.03 -10.67 4.88
C ARG A 467 -10.66 -9.58 3.88
N TYR A 468 -10.37 -8.40 4.38
CA TYR A 468 -9.80 -7.35 3.56
C TYR A 468 -8.43 -7.77 3.02
N ASN A 469 -8.10 -7.28 1.82
CA ASN A 469 -6.73 -7.15 1.35
C ASN A 469 -6.36 -5.66 1.37
N GLN A 470 -5.11 -5.33 1.10
CA GLN A 470 -4.65 -3.94 1.17
C GLN A 470 -5.45 -3.00 0.24
N ALA A 471 -5.81 -3.45 -0.95
CA ALA A 471 -6.58 -2.64 -1.91
C ALA A 471 -8.03 -2.44 -1.46
N SER A 472 -8.69 -3.50 -0.97
CA SER A 472 -10.07 -3.37 -0.46
C SER A 472 -10.13 -2.55 0.82
N LEU A 473 -9.07 -2.59 1.66
CA LEU A 473 -8.97 -1.75 2.85
C LEU A 473 -8.80 -0.28 2.49
N ILE A 474 -7.99 0.08 1.47
CA ILE A 474 -7.90 1.46 0.98
C ILE A 474 -9.28 2.00 0.59
N ARG A 475 -10.07 1.19 -0.16
CA ARG A 475 -11.42 1.59 -0.56
C ARG A 475 -12.37 1.75 0.64
N GLU A 476 -12.26 0.86 1.62
CA GLU A 476 -13.07 0.95 2.84
C GLU A 476 -12.73 2.20 3.65
N LEU A 477 -11.44 2.52 3.81
CA LEU A 477 -11.00 3.75 4.48
C LEU A 477 -11.46 5.00 3.73
N GLU A 478 -11.42 4.97 2.39
CA GLU A 478 -11.93 6.07 1.56
C GLU A 478 -13.44 6.26 1.75
N LYS A 479 -14.20 5.16 1.70
CA LYS A 479 -15.66 5.17 1.90
C LYS A 479 -16.06 5.72 3.27
N ARG A 480 -15.26 5.44 4.33
CA ARG A 480 -15.51 5.90 5.70
C ARG A 480 -14.91 7.28 6.01
N GLY A 481 -14.22 7.92 5.06
CA GLY A 481 -13.57 9.22 5.27
C GLY A 481 -12.36 9.17 6.22
N LEU A 482 -11.68 8.01 6.32
CA LEU A 482 -10.55 7.84 7.22
C LEU A 482 -9.23 8.06 6.49
N GLY A 483 -8.45 9.04 6.95
CA GLY A 483 -7.18 9.43 6.36
C GLY A 483 -7.32 9.99 4.94
N THR A 484 -6.22 10.46 4.38
CA THR A 484 -6.19 11.07 3.05
C THR A 484 -5.67 10.11 1.98
N LYS A 485 -5.82 10.47 0.71
CA LYS A 485 -5.19 9.81 -0.44
C LYS A 485 -3.67 9.55 -0.23
N SER A 486 -2.98 10.47 0.44
CA SER A 486 -1.53 10.37 0.69
C SER A 486 -1.16 9.46 1.86
N THR A 487 -2.01 9.34 2.89
CA THR A 487 -1.67 8.69 4.15
C THR A 487 -2.16 7.25 4.28
N ARG A 488 -3.30 6.88 3.65
CA ARG A 488 -3.92 5.54 3.80
C ARG A 488 -2.95 4.39 3.57
N ALA A 489 -2.17 4.43 2.49
CA ALA A 489 -1.21 3.37 2.17
C ALA A 489 -0.10 3.24 3.22
N ASN A 490 0.33 4.36 3.81
CA ASN A 490 1.34 4.37 4.87
C ASN A 490 0.77 3.84 6.18
N ILE A 491 -0.46 4.19 6.55
CA ILE A 491 -1.15 3.69 7.74
C ILE A 491 -1.23 2.17 7.70
N ILE A 492 -1.67 1.59 6.59
CA ILE A 492 -1.69 0.13 6.40
C ILE A 492 -0.29 -0.46 6.57
N SER A 493 0.75 0.17 5.98
CA SER A 493 2.13 -0.29 6.14
C SER A 493 2.59 -0.28 7.60
N ILE A 494 2.21 0.75 8.37
CA ILE A 494 2.55 0.86 9.80
C ILE A 494 1.93 -0.31 10.58
N LEU A 495 0.68 -0.68 10.32
CA LEU A 495 0.04 -1.82 10.97
C LEU A 495 0.79 -3.13 10.74
N TYR A 496 1.30 -3.37 9.51
CA TYR A 496 2.19 -4.50 9.20
C TYR A 496 3.54 -4.40 9.92
N ASP A 497 4.17 -3.22 9.91
CA ASP A 497 5.47 -2.99 10.53
C ASP A 497 5.41 -3.18 12.06
N ARG A 498 4.29 -2.83 12.68
CA ARG A 498 3.98 -3.05 14.10
C ARG A 498 3.53 -4.47 14.41
N LYS A 499 3.34 -5.30 13.39
CA LYS A 499 2.87 -6.69 13.53
C LYS A 499 1.49 -6.80 14.19
N TYR A 500 0.63 -5.81 14.00
CA TYR A 500 -0.77 -5.91 14.39
C TYR A 500 -1.58 -6.72 13.39
N ILE A 501 -1.12 -6.75 12.14
CA ILE A 501 -1.74 -7.47 11.03
C ILE A 501 -0.70 -8.22 10.20
N GLU A 502 -1.14 -9.25 9.49
CA GLU A 502 -0.29 -10.06 8.59
C GLU A 502 -1.06 -10.61 7.38
N GLY A 503 -0.32 -11.17 6.41
CA GLY A 503 -0.89 -11.85 5.25
C GLY A 503 -1.35 -10.93 4.11
N GLN A 504 -1.63 -11.52 2.94
CA GLN A 504 -2.22 -10.81 1.79
C GLN A 504 -3.73 -10.60 2.00
N LYS A 505 -4.44 -11.64 2.44
CA LYS A 505 -5.73 -11.52 3.12
C LYS A 505 -5.40 -11.14 4.54
N ILE A 506 -5.71 -9.90 4.90
CA ILE A 506 -5.30 -9.30 6.16
C ILE A 506 -5.92 -10.06 7.32
N GLN A 507 -5.07 -10.61 8.18
CA GLN A 507 -5.43 -11.22 9.45
C GLN A 507 -4.93 -10.34 10.58
N VAL A 508 -5.73 -10.16 11.61
CA VAL A 508 -5.32 -9.46 12.82
C VAL A 508 -4.61 -10.45 13.75
N ASN A 509 -3.49 -10.01 14.31
CA ASN A 509 -2.76 -10.80 15.32
C ASN A 509 -3.31 -10.55 16.71
N GLU A 510 -3.05 -11.47 17.66
CA GLU A 510 -3.50 -11.37 19.05
C GLU A 510 -3.19 -10.00 19.66
N LEU A 511 -1.98 -9.48 19.47
CA LEU A 511 -1.60 -8.16 19.97
C LEU A 511 -2.47 -7.02 19.39
N GLY A 512 -2.81 -7.10 18.11
CA GLY A 512 -3.68 -6.10 17.46
C GLY A 512 -5.12 -6.17 17.96
N GLU A 513 -5.64 -7.38 18.16
CA GLU A 513 -7.00 -7.62 18.66
C GLU A 513 -7.14 -7.13 20.12
N HIS A 514 -6.24 -7.56 20.98
CA HIS A 514 -6.24 -7.14 22.40
C HIS A 514 -5.97 -5.64 22.58
N LEU A 515 -5.16 -5.01 21.71
CA LEU A 515 -4.97 -3.56 21.73
C LEU A 515 -6.30 -2.83 21.51
N ILE A 516 -7.06 -3.23 20.50
CA ILE A 516 -8.37 -2.61 20.22
C ILE A 516 -9.37 -2.92 21.32
N ASP A 517 -9.43 -4.16 21.81
CA ASP A 517 -10.37 -4.54 22.87
C ASP A 517 -10.07 -3.77 24.16
N THR A 518 -8.79 -3.64 24.51
CA THR A 518 -8.37 -2.85 25.68
C THR A 518 -8.71 -1.37 25.50
N LEU A 519 -8.47 -0.79 24.32
CA LEU A 519 -8.81 0.61 24.06
C LEU A 519 -10.32 0.83 24.04
N LYS A 520 -11.13 -0.07 23.48
CA LYS A 520 -12.59 0.03 23.53
C LYS A 520 -13.13 -0.03 24.96
N GLU A 521 -12.49 -0.79 25.86
CA GLU A 521 -12.92 -0.93 27.25
C GLU A 521 -12.56 0.28 28.12
N TYR A 522 -11.39 0.89 27.89
CA TYR A 522 -10.85 1.92 28.77
C TYR A 522 -10.76 3.32 28.16
N SER A 523 -10.87 3.47 26.84
CA SER A 523 -10.76 4.73 26.11
C SER A 523 -11.33 4.59 24.71
N GLU A 524 -12.65 4.45 24.60
CA GLU A 524 -13.35 4.14 23.36
C GLU A 524 -13.13 5.21 22.26
N ASP A 525 -13.06 6.48 22.65
CA ASP A 525 -12.92 7.61 21.73
C ASP A 525 -11.78 7.44 20.73
N ILE A 526 -10.65 6.84 21.14
CA ILE A 526 -9.50 6.65 20.26
C ILE A 526 -9.75 5.61 19.18
N THR A 527 -10.70 4.69 19.38
CA THR A 527 -11.09 3.69 18.39
C THR A 527 -12.19 4.19 17.48
N SER A 528 -12.80 5.36 17.79
CA SER A 528 -13.91 5.96 17.07
C SER A 528 -13.49 6.49 15.71
N GLU A 529 -14.30 6.18 14.70
CA GLU A 529 -14.17 6.80 13.38
C GLU A 529 -14.64 8.26 13.39
N GLU A 530 -15.56 8.61 14.30
CA GLU A 530 -16.18 9.94 14.39
C GLU A 530 -15.16 11.00 14.76
N LEU A 531 -14.30 10.73 15.73
CA LEU A 531 -13.22 11.63 16.11
C LEU A 531 -12.30 11.92 14.90
N THR A 532 -11.98 10.90 14.14
CA THR A 532 -11.14 11.06 12.96
C THR A 532 -11.85 11.86 11.88
N ARG A 533 -13.12 11.57 11.57
CA ARG A 533 -13.90 12.33 10.59
C ARG A 533 -14.08 13.78 10.98
N LYS A 534 -14.34 14.06 12.26
CA LYS A 534 -14.43 15.41 12.77
C LYS A 534 -13.19 16.22 12.43
N PHE A 535 -12.00 15.72 12.78
CA PHE A 535 -10.75 16.42 12.46
C PHE A 535 -10.48 16.54 10.95
N GLU A 536 -10.83 15.52 10.12
CA GLU A 536 -10.70 15.66 8.67
C GLU A 536 -11.61 16.79 8.13
N THR A 537 -12.84 16.91 8.65
CA THR A 537 -13.76 18.02 8.30
C THR A 537 -13.22 19.37 8.76
N GLU A 538 -12.72 19.46 9.98
CA GLU A 538 -12.13 20.71 10.50
C GLU A 538 -10.89 21.15 9.71
N LEU A 539 -10.08 20.20 9.24
CA LEU A 539 -8.95 20.50 8.36
C LEU A 539 -9.40 21.04 6.98
N GLU A 540 -10.54 20.56 6.46
CA GLU A 540 -11.16 21.14 5.26
C GLU A 540 -11.76 22.53 5.54
N GLU A 541 -12.30 22.76 6.73
CA GLU A 541 -12.83 24.06 7.15
C GLU A 541 -11.72 25.11 7.36
N ILE A 542 -10.52 24.70 7.81
CA ILE A 542 -9.33 25.57 7.81
C ILE A 542 -8.98 25.99 6.37
N MET A 543 -8.95 25.04 5.43
CA MET A 543 -8.69 25.33 4.02
C MET A 543 -9.74 26.28 3.41
N ALA A 544 -10.97 26.22 3.89
CA ALA A 544 -12.08 27.06 3.46
C ALA A 544 -12.18 28.42 4.23
N ASP A 545 -11.20 28.74 5.09
CA ASP A 545 -11.16 29.96 5.93
C ASP A 545 -12.38 30.12 6.87
N LYS A 546 -12.93 29.00 7.36
CA LYS A 546 -14.08 29.01 8.27
C LYS A 546 -13.68 28.97 9.74
N ILE A 547 -12.57 28.30 10.03
CA ILE A 547 -12.03 28.12 11.38
C ILE A 547 -10.51 28.28 11.37
N THR A 548 -9.92 28.59 12.50
CA THR A 548 -8.47 28.75 12.63
C THR A 548 -7.78 27.43 13.01
N LYS A 549 -6.52 27.27 12.59
CA LYS A 549 -5.73 26.09 13.00
C LYS A 549 -5.56 25.98 14.51
N ASP A 550 -5.42 27.14 15.19
CA ASP A 550 -5.15 27.17 16.62
C ASP A 550 -6.37 26.71 17.42
N SER A 551 -7.60 27.06 16.98
CA SER A 551 -8.83 26.57 17.60
C SER A 551 -8.93 25.04 17.51
N VAL A 552 -8.61 24.45 16.34
CA VAL A 552 -8.65 23.00 16.14
C VAL A 552 -7.58 22.28 16.98
N ILE A 553 -6.38 22.86 17.08
CA ILE A 553 -5.28 22.28 17.88
C ILE A 553 -5.64 22.31 19.37
N GLU A 554 -6.19 23.43 19.89
CA GLU A 554 -6.58 23.52 21.30
C GLU A 554 -7.73 22.57 21.63
N GLU A 555 -8.75 22.47 20.79
CA GLU A 555 -9.82 21.50 20.96
C GLU A 555 -9.28 20.05 20.98
N ALA A 556 -8.36 19.74 20.09
CA ALA A 556 -7.71 18.44 20.05
C ALA A 556 -6.89 18.14 21.31
N LYS A 557 -6.20 19.12 21.89
CA LYS A 557 -5.47 18.96 23.16
C LYS A 557 -6.42 18.66 24.32
N VAL A 558 -7.57 19.33 24.39
CA VAL A 558 -8.60 19.06 25.42
C VAL A 558 -9.12 17.63 25.29
N GLY A 559 -9.56 17.23 24.11
CA GLY A 559 -10.03 15.86 23.86
C GLY A 559 -8.97 14.79 24.15
N LEU A 560 -7.74 15.03 23.68
CA LEU A 560 -6.61 14.13 23.93
C LEU A 560 -6.28 14.06 25.42
N SER A 561 -6.36 15.16 26.17
CA SER A 561 -6.12 15.16 27.63
C SER A 561 -7.08 14.21 28.34
N SER A 562 -8.38 14.24 28.00
CA SER A 562 -9.37 13.32 28.57
C SER A 562 -9.04 11.85 28.29
N ILE A 563 -8.68 11.54 27.02
CA ILE A 563 -8.26 10.21 26.62
C ILE A 563 -7.05 9.71 27.43
N LEU A 564 -6.06 10.57 27.64
CA LEU A 564 -4.84 10.24 28.40
C LEU A 564 -5.14 10.02 29.90
N ASP A 565 -6.04 10.82 30.47
CA ASP A 565 -6.48 10.67 31.87
C ASP A 565 -7.20 9.35 32.08
N ASP A 566 -8.00 8.88 31.14
CA ASP A 566 -8.67 7.58 31.19
C ASP A 566 -7.70 6.41 31.06
N ILE A 567 -6.69 6.54 30.20
CA ILE A 567 -5.60 5.55 30.10
C ILE A 567 -4.81 5.50 31.42
N ASP A 568 -4.48 6.66 32.02
CA ASP A 568 -3.68 6.71 33.26
C ASP A 568 -4.45 6.13 34.46
N LYS A 569 -5.73 6.45 34.63
CA LYS A 569 -6.61 5.83 35.65
C LYS A 569 -6.64 4.30 35.60
N ASN A 570 -6.52 3.73 34.39
CA ASN A 570 -6.61 2.29 34.16
C ASN A 570 -5.25 1.65 33.83
N LYS A 571 -4.15 2.36 34.05
CA LYS A 571 -2.78 2.04 33.61
C LYS A 571 -2.34 0.61 33.92
N SER A 572 -2.57 0.14 35.15
CA SER A 572 -2.18 -1.23 35.56
C SER A 572 -2.92 -2.29 34.76
N LYS A 573 -4.24 -2.16 34.64
CA LYS A 573 -5.07 -3.13 33.90
C LYS A 573 -4.72 -3.16 32.41
N ILE A 574 -4.52 -1.99 31.81
CA ILE A 574 -4.08 -1.83 30.43
C ILE A 574 -2.70 -2.49 30.25
N GLY A 575 -1.76 -2.21 31.17
CA GLY A 575 -0.41 -2.74 31.11
C GLY A 575 -0.35 -4.26 31.19
N GLU A 576 -1.11 -4.87 32.08
CA GLU A 576 -1.22 -6.34 32.22
C GLU A 576 -1.80 -6.97 30.95
N LYS A 577 -2.98 -6.52 30.51
CA LYS A 577 -3.65 -7.06 29.31
C LYS A 577 -2.78 -6.98 28.06
N LEU A 578 -2.15 -5.82 27.81
CA LEU A 578 -1.30 -5.63 26.64
C LEU A 578 0.01 -6.41 26.72
N TYR A 579 0.56 -6.61 27.92
CA TYR A 579 1.75 -7.44 28.09
C TYR A 579 1.44 -8.93 27.89
N GLU A 580 0.34 -9.44 28.40
CA GLU A 580 -0.13 -10.80 28.16
C GLU A 580 -0.32 -11.05 26.66
N ALA A 581 -1.05 -10.17 25.97
CA ALA A 581 -1.23 -10.24 24.53
C ALA A 581 0.10 -10.19 23.74
N TYR A 582 1.04 -9.36 24.19
CA TYR A 582 2.38 -9.33 23.60
C TYR A 582 3.12 -10.65 23.78
N GLN A 583 3.01 -11.29 24.95
CA GLN A 583 3.62 -12.60 25.19
C GLN A 583 2.99 -13.68 24.29
N GLU A 584 1.69 -13.69 24.17
CA GLU A 584 0.94 -14.61 23.31
C GLU A 584 1.29 -14.44 21.84
N SER A 585 1.37 -13.21 21.36
CA SER A 585 1.74 -12.89 19.97
C SER A 585 3.13 -13.39 19.55
N ARG A 586 3.99 -13.71 20.53
CA ARG A 586 5.35 -14.23 20.30
C ARG A 586 5.42 -15.75 20.28
N ILE A 587 4.33 -16.42 20.66
CA ILE A 587 4.26 -17.88 20.61
C ILE A 587 4.14 -18.32 19.16
N VAL A 588 5.08 -19.13 18.71
CA VAL A 588 5.14 -19.61 17.33
C VAL A 588 4.85 -21.10 17.18
N GLY A 589 4.72 -21.82 18.29
CA GLY A 589 4.42 -23.25 18.30
C GLY A 589 4.66 -23.87 19.67
N GLN A 590 4.56 -25.19 19.74
CA GLN A 590 4.82 -25.97 20.95
C GLN A 590 6.17 -26.67 20.90
N CYS A 591 6.87 -26.70 22.02
CA CYS A 591 8.09 -27.45 22.21
C CYS A 591 7.79 -28.91 22.57
N LYS A 592 8.67 -29.84 22.24
CA LYS A 592 8.54 -31.26 22.62
C LYS A 592 8.42 -31.50 24.13
N CYS A 593 8.85 -30.53 24.97
CA CYS A 593 8.72 -30.60 26.42
C CYS A 593 7.35 -30.14 26.97
N GLY A 594 6.40 -29.80 26.11
CA GLY A 594 5.11 -29.24 26.49
C GLY A 594 5.09 -27.71 26.65
N GLY A 595 6.24 -27.05 26.73
CA GLY A 595 6.34 -25.60 26.80
C GLY A 595 6.13 -24.94 25.43
N ASN A 596 5.91 -23.60 25.42
CA ASN A 596 5.74 -22.84 24.18
C ASN A 596 7.09 -22.49 23.52
N LEU A 597 7.13 -22.54 22.20
CA LEU A 597 8.20 -21.97 21.41
C LEU A 597 7.94 -20.48 21.18
N VAL A 598 8.81 -19.63 21.69
CA VAL A 598 8.62 -18.18 21.73
C VAL A 598 9.73 -17.46 20.98
N MET A 599 9.39 -16.48 20.15
CA MET A 599 10.37 -15.58 19.52
C MET A 599 11.06 -14.72 20.58
N LYS A 600 12.38 -14.79 20.65
CA LYS A 600 13.23 -14.04 21.60
C LYS A 600 14.28 -13.24 20.85
N TYR A 601 14.72 -12.11 21.41
CA TYR A 601 15.82 -11.31 20.89
C TYR A 601 17.05 -11.48 21.75
N SER A 602 18.20 -11.74 21.12
CA SER A 602 19.48 -11.84 21.79
C SER A 602 20.25 -10.53 21.62
N TYR A 603 20.46 -9.81 22.70
CA TYR A 603 21.30 -8.59 22.70
C TYR A 603 22.77 -8.88 22.35
N ARG A 604 23.27 -10.07 22.72
CA ARG A 604 24.63 -10.49 22.42
C ARG A 604 24.89 -10.69 20.92
N THR A 605 23.97 -11.37 20.23
CA THR A 605 24.12 -11.65 18.79
C THR A 605 23.40 -10.62 17.91
N LYS A 606 22.69 -9.66 18.53
CA LYS A 606 21.82 -8.68 17.85
C LYS A 606 20.87 -9.34 16.84
N GLY A 607 20.34 -10.52 17.19
CA GLY A 607 19.50 -11.33 16.32
C GLY A 607 18.30 -11.94 17.05
N THR A 608 17.27 -12.32 16.28
CA THR A 608 16.10 -13.02 16.78
C THR A 608 16.32 -14.52 16.69
N PHE A 609 15.80 -15.27 17.67
CA PHE A 609 15.79 -16.73 17.70
C PHE A 609 14.50 -17.22 18.32
N VAL A 610 14.16 -18.47 18.11
CA VAL A 610 13.04 -19.14 18.79
C VAL A 610 13.59 -19.96 19.93
N GLY A 611 13.05 -19.80 21.15
CA GLY A 611 13.46 -20.55 22.32
C GLY A 611 12.27 -21.04 23.12
N CYS A 612 12.46 -22.14 23.86
CA CYS A 612 11.40 -22.66 24.73
C CYS A 612 11.09 -21.72 25.90
N SER A 613 9.78 -21.62 26.25
CA SER A 613 9.32 -20.85 27.41
C SER A 613 9.73 -21.48 28.73
N ALA A 614 9.92 -22.80 28.79
CA ALA A 614 10.33 -23.55 29.98
C ALA A 614 11.84 -23.45 30.31
N TYR A 615 12.57 -22.53 29.70
CA TYR A 615 13.97 -22.27 30.06
C TYR A 615 14.06 -21.80 31.54
N PRO A 616 14.99 -22.26 32.37
CA PRO A 616 16.17 -23.09 32.04
C PRO A 616 15.95 -24.62 32.05
N LYS A 617 14.78 -25.10 32.42
CA LYS A 617 14.48 -26.56 32.43
C LYS A 617 14.58 -27.16 31.02
N CYS A 618 14.12 -26.44 30.02
CA CYS A 618 14.26 -26.81 28.61
C CYS A 618 15.16 -25.80 27.88
N LYS A 619 16.26 -26.27 27.30
CA LYS A 619 17.27 -25.44 26.59
C LYS A 619 17.09 -25.43 25.07
N VAL A 620 15.96 -25.88 24.55
CA VAL A 620 15.68 -25.92 23.11
C VAL A 620 15.68 -24.51 22.52
N THR A 621 16.50 -24.30 21.51
CA THR A 621 16.57 -23.04 20.77
C THR A 621 16.79 -23.30 19.27
N TYR A 622 16.18 -22.47 18.44
CA TYR A 622 16.32 -22.48 17.00
C TYR A 622 16.78 -21.11 16.50
N PRO A 623 17.95 -21.03 15.84
CA PRO A 623 18.39 -19.79 15.22
C PRO A 623 17.53 -19.49 13.99
N ILE A 624 17.19 -18.24 13.78
CA ILE A 624 16.48 -17.80 12.58
C ILE A 624 17.25 -16.72 11.83
N PRO A 625 17.31 -16.76 10.48
CA PRO A 625 17.96 -15.74 9.68
C PRO A 625 17.34 -14.36 9.89
N ARG A 626 18.08 -13.28 9.66
CA ARG A 626 17.53 -11.93 9.70
C ARG A 626 16.44 -11.75 8.63
N GLY A 627 15.36 -11.07 8.99
CA GLY A 627 14.23 -10.84 8.09
C GLY A 627 13.36 -12.08 7.87
N THR A 628 13.49 -13.10 8.73
CA THR A 628 12.64 -14.30 8.71
C THR A 628 11.27 -14.02 9.30
N ASN A 629 10.25 -14.50 8.61
CA ASN A 629 8.89 -14.64 9.16
C ASN A 629 8.68 -16.09 9.57
N VAL A 630 8.21 -16.31 10.79
CA VAL A 630 7.73 -17.62 11.22
C VAL A 630 6.29 -17.77 10.77
N LEU A 631 5.98 -18.88 10.10
CA LEU A 631 4.68 -19.14 9.51
C LEU A 631 3.81 -19.99 10.46
N LYS A 632 2.49 -19.78 10.43
CA LYS A 632 1.53 -20.64 11.18
C LYS A 632 1.44 -22.08 10.61
N THR A 633 1.95 -22.30 9.38
CA THR A 633 2.00 -23.63 8.78
C THR A 633 3.03 -24.52 9.47
N LYS A 634 2.64 -25.76 9.78
CA LYS A 634 3.50 -26.76 10.41
C LYS A 634 4.26 -27.56 9.36
N CYS A 635 5.45 -28.01 9.72
CA CYS A 635 6.23 -28.95 8.93
C CYS A 635 5.62 -30.34 8.98
N GLU A 636 5.33 -30.93 7.84
CA GLU A 636 4.74 -32.27 7.74
C GLU A 636 5.62 -33.38 8.35
N LYS A 637 6.96 -33.20 8.34
CA LYS A 637 7.90 -34.19 8.89
C LYS A 637 8.08 -34.12 10.41
N CYS A 638 8.05 -32.92 11.02
CA CYS A 638 8.40 -32.76 12.43
C CYS A 638 7.39 -31.96 13.26
N GLY A 639 6.33 -31.44 12.65
CA GLY A 639 5.28 -30.66 13.33
C GLY A 639 5.67 -29.24 13.75
N LEU A 640 6.95 -28.85 13.64
CA LEU A 640 7.42 -27.53 13.99
C LEU A 640 6.97 -26.48 12.96
N PRO A 641 6.89 -25.17 13.35
CA PRO A 641 6.56 -24.10 12.43
C PRO A 641 7.48 -24.05 11.22
N MET A 642 6.95 -23.62 10.09
CA MET A 642 7.74 -23.25 8.93
C MET A 642 8.24 -21.83 9.04
N ILE A 643 9.38 -21.54 8.40
CA ILE A 643 9.93 -20.18 8.30
C ILE A 643 10.01 -19.74 6.83
N SER A 644 9.93 -18.41 6.61
CA SER A 644 10.10 -17.82 5.27
C SER A 644 11.13 -16.69 5.35
N PHE A 645 12.17 -16.75 4.51
CA PHE A 645 13.30 -15.83 4.52
C PHE A 645 13.88 -15.62 3.11
N GLY A 646 14.77 -14.64 2.96
CA GLY A 646 15.48 -14.37 1.71
C GLY A 646 14.68 -13.58 0.66
N LYS A 647 15.34 -13.29 -0.47
CA LYS A 647 14.77 -12.70 -1.71
C LYS A 647 15.39 -13.42 -2.92
N PRO A 648 14.63 -14.20 -3.69
CA PRO A 648 13.21 -14.56 -3.51
C PRO A 648 12.94 -15.29 -2.18
N ARG A 649 11.70 -15.24 -1.68
CA ARG A 649 11.33 -15.86 -0.40
C ARG A 649 11.42 -17.38 -0.48
N GLN A 650 12.27 -17.97 0.33
CA GLN A 650 12.42 -19.39 0.52
C GLN A 650 11.61 -19.85 1.75
N ARG A 651 11.13 -21.08 1.74
CA ARG A 651 10.45 -21.71 2.88
C ARG A 651 11.28 -22.87 3.41
N ALA A 652 11.46 -22.94 4.70
CA ALA A 652 12.16 -24.03 5.38
C ALA A 652 11.45 -24.39 6.69
N CYS A 653 11.79 -25.56 7.27
CA CYS A 653 11.40 -25.88 8.64
C CYS A 653 12.18 -25.01 9.64
N LEU A 654 11.55 -24.67 10.76
CA LEU A 654 12.22 -23.94 11.87
C LEU A 654 13.45 -24.70 12.40
N ASP A 655 13.38 -26.04 12.43
CA ASP A 655 14.54 -26.87 12.77
C ASP A 655 15.47 -27.01 11.56
N PRO A 656 16.68 -26.46 11.62
CA PRO A 656 17.64 -26.59 10.52
C PRO A 656 18.04 -28.05 10.21
N LYS A 657 17.90 -28.95 11.19
CA LYS A 657 18.25 -30.37 11.07
C LYS A 657 17.07 -31.22 10.52
N CYS A 658 15.92 -30.60 10.28
CA CYS A 658 14.79 -31.34 9.73
C CYS A 658 15.03 -31.75 8.28
N GLY A 659 14.86 -33.03 7.96
CA GLY A 659 15.04 -33.58 6.61
C GLY A 659 14.12 -32.99 5.51
N ARG A 660 13.22 -32.05 5.83
CA ARG A 660 12.48 -31.22 4.85
C ARG A 660 13.34 -30.07 4.30
N ASN A 661 14.35 -29.60 5.04
CA ASN A 661 15.17 -28.49 4.61
C ASN A 661 16.11 -28.82 3.44
N GLY A 662 15.97 -30.03 2.90
CA GLY A 662 16.57 -30.55 1.69
C GLY A 662 18.03 -30.13 1.54
N LYS A 663 18.86 -30.90 2.03
CA LYS A 663 20.25 -31.28 1.93
C LYS A 663 20.67 -31.57 3.37
N GLU A 664 20.85 -32.83 3.69
CA GLU A 664 22.01 -33.14 4.48
C GLU A 664 23.06 -32.18 3.92
N SER A 665 23.56 -31.27 4.74
CA SER A 665 24.88 -30.75 4.48
C SER A 665 25.74 -32.00 4.50
N THR A 666 25.87 -32.67 3.37
CA THR A 666 27.07 -33.41 3.10
C THR A 666 28.12 -32.35 3.30
N ASN A 667 28.75 -32.38 4.45
CA ASN A 667 30.06 -31.79 4.63
C ASN A 667 30.92 -32.58 3.65
N GLU A 668 30.80 -32.26 2.37
CA GLU A 668 31.62 -32.87 1.33
C GLU A 668 33.02 -32.50 1.66
N VAL A 669 33.76 -33.49 2.20
CA VAL A 669 35.14 -33.32 2.53
C VAL A 669 35.89 -33.25 1.21
N VAL A 670 36.36 -32.08 0.87
CA VAL A 670 37.01 -31.80 -0.42
C VAL A 670 38.52 -31.76 -0.33
N GLY A 671 39.08 -32.09 0.84
CA GLY A 671 40.51 -32.13 1.05
C GLY A 671 40.95 -31.94 2.50
N ILE A 672 42.25 -31.76 2.72
CA ILE A 672 42.88 -31.50 4.01
C ILE A 672 43.36 -30.04 4.02
N CYS A 673 43.15 -29.36 5.13
CA CYS A 673 43.58 -27.97 5.32
C CYS A 673 45.08 -27.84 5.33
N PRO A 674 45.70 -27.03 4.46
CA PRO A 674 47.14 -26.87 4.41
C PRO A 674 47.70 -26.10 5.61
N GLN A 675 46.84 -25.44 6.40
CA GLN A 675 47.28 -24.67 7.57
C GLN A 675 47.24 -25.46 8.88
N CYS A 676 46.34 -26.41 9.05
CA CYS A 676 46.17 -27.08 10.35
C CYS A 676 45.94 -28.60 10.26
N GLY A 677 45.89 -29.19 9.06
CA GLY A 677 45.70 -30.62 8.88
C GLY A 677 44.26 -31.13 9.05
N GLU A 678 43.30 -30.28 9.42
CA GLU A 678 41.89 -30.63 9.55
C GLU A 678 41.20 -30.71 8.19
N GLN A 679 40.01 -31.31 8.14
CA GLN A 679 39.26 -31.47 6.91
C GLN A 679 38.81 -30.13 6.30
N LEU A 680 38.88 -29.98 4.98
CA LEU A 680 38.27 -28.93 4.22
C LEU A 680 36.87 -29.38 3.79
N ILE A 681 35.88 -28.59 4.12
CA ILE A 681 34.46 -28.88 3.85
C ILE A 681 33.81 -27.77 3.02
N LYS A 682 33.01 -28.17 2.08
CA LYS A 682 32.23 -27.26 1.25
C LYS A 682 31.12 -26.60 2.09
N ARG A 683 31.05 -25.28 2.11
CA ARG A 683 30.09 -24.48 2.91
C ARG A 683 29.42 -23.42 2.06
N MET A 684 28.21 -23.05 2.42
CA MET A 684 27.50 -21.92 1.80
C MET A 684 27.77 -20.65 2.61
N GLY A 685 28.37 -19.64 1.99
CA GLY A 685 28.64 -18.32 2.57
C GLY A 685 27.70 -17.21 2.07
N ARG A 686 27.96 -15.99 2.50
CA ARG A 686 27.18 -14.80 2.11
C ARG A 686 27.22 -14.51 0.59
N TYR A 687 28.30 -14.89 -0.06
CA TYR A 687 28.57 -14.60 -1.48
C TYR A 687 28.55 -15.86 -2.37
N GLY A 688 28.08 -16.99 -1.86
CA GLY A 688 28.06 -18.25 -2.58
C GLY A 688 28.76 -19.39 -1.86
N GLU A 689 28.98 -20.51 -2.56
CA GLU A 689 29.70 -21.67 -2.01
C GLU A 689 31.20 -21.37 -1.87
N PHE A 690 31.77 -21.81 -0.75
CA PHE A 690 33.19 -21.73 -0.49
C PHE A 690 33.68 -22.96 0.27
N ILE A 691 34.97 -23.25 0.21
CA ILE A 691 35.62 -24.33 0.95
C ILE A 691 36.22 -23.73 2.21
N GLY A 692 35.84 -24.25 3.37
CA GLY A 692 36.35 -23.78 4.67
C GLY A 692 36.85 -24.90 5.54
N CYS A 693 37.86 -24.61 6.38
CA CYS A 693 38.41 -25.55 7.32
C CYS A 693 37.41 -25.97 8.40
N SER A 694 37.33 -27.26 8.73
CA SER A 694 36.51 -27.80 9.82
C SER A 694 36.95 -27.31 11.20
N GLY A 695 38.22 -26.95 11.35
CA GLY A 695 38.82 -26.44 12.59
C GLY A 695 38.45 -24.98 12.95
N PHE A 696 37.54 -24.33 12.19
CA PHE A 696 37.01 -23.00 12.54
C PHE A 696 36.32 -23.02 13.93
N PRO A 697 36.54 -22.06 14.81
CA PRO A 697 37.23 -20.77 14.63
C PRO A 697 38.74 -20.76 14.88
N LYS A 698 39.34 -21.88 15.25
CA LYS A 698 40.80 -21.96 15.51
C LYS A 698 41.61 -21.82 14.22
N CYS A 699 41.19 -22.42 13.14
CA CYS A 699 41.74 -22.23 11.81
C CYS A 699 40.71 -21.50 10.92
N ARG A 700 41.14 -20.42 10.25
CA ARG A 700 40.27 -19.58 9.40
C ARG A 700 40.53 -19.76 7.90
N PHE A 701 41.21 -20.84 7.52
CA PHE A 701 41.49 -21.11 6.11
C PHE A 701 40.22 -21.25 5.30
N THR A 702 40.12 -20.53 4.19
CA THR A 702 39.05 -20.62 3.21
C THR A 702 39.60 -20.53 1.79
N LYS A 703 38.92 -21.16 0.83
CA LYS A 703 39.25 -21.20 -0.59
C LYS A 703 37.97 -21.10 -1.42
N SER A 704 38.03 -20.48 -2.61
CA SER A 704 36.87 -20.50 -3.54
C SER A 704 36.70 -21.88 -4.18
N VAL A 705 35.49 -22.23 -4.60
CA VAL A 705 35.22 -23.53 -5.26
C VAL A 705 35.89 -23.57 -6.64
N GLU A 706 35.96 -22.44 -7.34
CA GLU A 706 36.54 -22.31 -8.68
C GLU A 706 38.08 -22.55 -8.70
N GLU A 707 38.78 -22.26 -7.60
CA GLU A 707 40.22 -22.51 -7.46
C GLU A 707 40.58 -24.00 -7.24
N GLN A 708 39.62 -24.89 -7.06
CA GLN A 708 39.82 -26.31 -6.87
C GLN A 708 39.61 -27.13 -8.14
N GLU A 709 38.79 -26.67 -9.08
CA GLU A 709 38.58 -27.30 -10.37
C GLU A 709 39.69 -27.05 -11.41
N ALA A 710 40.62 -26.11 -11.05
CA ALA A 710 41.74 -25.72 -11.89
C ALA A 710 43.07 -26.48 -11.56
N LYS A 711 43.02 -27.59 -10.80
CA LYS A 711 44.20 -28.46 -10.55
C LYS A 711 43.93 -29.89 -10.98
#